data_57722792d627b9f2ad913486e9382697
#
_entry.id   57722792d627b9f2ad913486e9382697
#
_cell.length_a   1.000
_cell.length_b   1.000
_cell.length_c   1.000
_cell.angle_alpha   90.00
_cell.angle_beta   90.00
_cell.angle_gamma   90.00
#
_symmetry.space_group_name_H-M   'P 1'
#
loop_
_entity.id
_entity.type
_entity.pdbx_description
1 polymer ?
#
loop_
_entity_poly.entity_id
_entity_poly.type
_entity_poly.pdbx_seq_one_letter_code
_entity_poly.pdbx_strand_id
1 'polypeptide(L)'
;MKLTLSWLRDHLDTTALLTEIADALTDLGLEVEDIHDPAARLHAFTLAQVTHAEQHPDADRLRVCRVMTDEGEKQIVCGAPNARAGITVVLAKPGDYVPGIDTTLGVGKIRGVESHGMMASERELELSDEHNGIIELPSGEVGQRFTDWLAANAPEKIDPMIHIKITPNRPDALGVRGIARDLAARGLGTLKPLEIAPVEGGFDSPIGVTIAPDAAERAPHFTGRLIRGVTNGPSPDWLQSRLRAIGLRPISTLVDITNLFTFDLNRPLHVFDAARVHGDLTVRGAAAGESLLALDGKTYDLRAGDLVIADANGPESLAGIMGGEASGVTGATTDVFLESAYWQPIGIAATGRALKINSDARYRFERGVDPAFTRDGLERATRMILDLCGGEASRVVEAGAAPDTSRAYRLDPARTQSLVGMDIPEAQQRATLEALGFVMDGDMAQVPSWRPDVQGEADLIEEIARIASLSRLQGKPLPRPRAGVPLPVLTPLQRREGAARRMAAALGYNECVTYSFIDEASAALFGGGSDAVRIENPISSEMSHLRPDLLPGLLAAAARNQARGFADLALFELGPVFSGGEPGEQTVQLTGLLVGASAPRDAFGSRRPVDVYDAKADAEAILSTIGAPARAQVDRKLDGWWHPGRAGNIALGPNRLATFGEVHPRVLKAMDVKGPAFAFTVHVANVPLPKVKTPTRPALNLSDLQAVERDFAFVVDAGVEALTIVNAAQGADKALIESVRVFDQFAGDKAEAQMGAGKKSVAITARLQPRDKTLTDKDIEAVAAKIVDKVAKATGGTLRS
;
A
#
# COMPACT_ATOMS: atom_id res chain seq x y z
N MET A 1 2.75 10.83 13.83
CA MET A 1 2.80 11.92 14.85
C MET A 1 4.16 12.55 14.80
N LYS A 2 4.24 13.90 14.78
CA LYS A 2 5.50 14.65 14.77
C LYS A 2 5.61 15.49 16.02
N LEU A 3 6.81 15.62 16.59
CA LEU A 3 7.10 16.45 17.75
C LEU A 3 8.57 16.85 17.72
N THR A 4 8.91 17.96 18.40
CA THR A 4 10.33 18.32 18.58
C THR A 4 10.84 17.89 19.95
N LEU A 5 12.15 17.79 20.07
CA LEU A 5 12.80 17.35 21.34
C LEU A 5 12.56 18.37 22.46
N SER A 6 12.60 19.67 22.17
CA SER A 6 12.28 20.69 23.18
C SER A 6 10.82 20.61 23.63
N TRP A 7 9.90 20.36 22.69
CA TRP A 7 8.48 20.17 23.02
C TRP A 7 8.24 18.95 23.91
N LEU A 8 8.92 17.83 23.65
CA LEU A 8 8.89 16.65 24.53
C LEU A 8 9.38 17.01 25.94
N ARG A 9 10.44 17.80 26.04
CA ARG A 9 11.03 18.26 27.32
C ARG A 9 10.15 19.22 28.12
N ASP A 10 9.14 19.83 27.50
CA ASP A 10 8.13 20.58 28.26
C ASP A 10 7.29 19.65 29.18
N HIS A 11 7.11 18.41 28.79
CA HIS A 11 6.36 17.39 29.53
C HIS A 11 7.23 16.38 30.29
N LEU A 12 8.47 16.17 29.85
CA LEU A 12 9.39 15.17 30.42
C LEU A 12 10.65 15.86 30.92
N ASP A 13 10.93 15.73 32.19
CA ASP A 13 12.23 16.11 32.74
C ASP A 13 13.22 14.99 32.48
N THR A 14 14.11 15.19 31.51
CA THR A 14 15.03 14.18 31.01
C THR A 14 16.35 14.76 30.55
N THR A 15 17.42 14.02 30.83
CA THR A 15 18.79 14.26 30.30
C THR A 15 19.14 13.30 29.14
N ALA A 16 18.20 12.42 28.75
CA ALA A 16 18.44 11.44 27.69
C ALA A 16 18.78 12.11 26.36
N LEU A 17 19.68 11.49 25.61
CA LEU A 17 20.07 11.92 24.28
C LEU A 17 18.97 11.62 23.27
N LEU A 18 18.98 12.33 22.14
CA LEU A 18 18.02 12.13 21.04
C LEU A 18 18.00 10.66 20.57
N THR A 19 19.18 10.02 20.47
CA THR A 19 19.30 8.61 20.06
C THR A 19 18.68 7.66 21.08
N GLU A 20 18.90 7.89 22.38
CA GLU A 20 18.33 7.07 23.45
C GLU A 20 16.79 7.19 23.47
N ILE A 21 16.26 8.40 23.24
CA ILE A 21 14.82 8.63 23.13
C ILE A 21 14.25 7.92 21.89
N ALA A 22 14.90 8.01 20.74
CA ALA A 22 14.46 7.38 19.51
C ALA A 22 14.42 5.84 19.62
N ASP A 23 15.48 5.26 20.19
CA ASP A 23 15.56 3.82 20.44
C ASP A 23 14.47 3.35 21.41
N ALA A 24 14.26 4.11 22.50
CA ALA A 24 13.22 3.80 23.47
C ALA A 24 11.80 3.92 22.88
N LEU A 25 11.53 4.93 22.05
CA LEU A 25 10.24 5.08 21.37
C LEU A 25 9.92 3.86 20.49
N THR A 26 10.88 3.43 19.68
CA THR A 26 10.71 2.23 18.83
C THR A 26 10.50 0.97 19.68
N ASP A 27 11.27 0.80 20.75
CA ASP A 27 11.15 -0.35 21.66
C ASP A 27 9.82 -0.36 22.44
N LEU A 28 9.23 0.81 22.66
CA LEU A 28 7.88 0.98 23.26
C LEU A 28 6.72 0.71 22.28
N GLY A 29 7.00 0.42 21.02
CA GLY A 29 5.99 0.27 19.97
C GLY A 29 5.52 1.58 19.34
N LEU A 30 6.25 2.68 19.59
CA LEU A 30 6.08 3.98 18.94
C LEU A 30 7.18 4.13 17.89
N GLU A 31 7.02 3.43 16.77
CA GLU A 31 8.03 3.30 15.73
C GLU A 31 8.49 4.66 15.18
N VAL A 32 9.78 4.96 15.32
CA VAL A 32 10.38 6.17 14.74
C VAL A 32 10.57 5.94 13.24
N GLU A 33 9.87 6.73 12.42
CA GLU A 33 9.95 6.66 10.95
C GLU A 33 11.05 7.56 10.40
N ASP A 34 11.27 8.72 11.03
CA ASP A 34 12.27 9.70 10.59
C ASP A 34 12.71 10.63 11.73
N ILE A 35 13.92 11.12 11.64
CA ILE A 35 14.47 12.16 12.53
C ILE A 35 15.08 13.26 11.67
N HIS A 36 14.52 14.45 11.77
CA HIS A 36 15.11 15.62 11.15
C HIS A 36 15.90 16.39 12.21
N ASP A 37 17.23 16.29 12.14
CA ASP A 37 18.16 17.00 13.02
C ASP A 37 18.88 18.12 12.25
N PRO A 38 18.41 19.38 12.36
CA PRO A 38 19.05 20.51 11.69
C PRO A 38 20.48 20.75 12.18
N ALA A 39 20.76 20.50 13.46
CA ALA A 39 22.12 20.69 14.00
C ALA A 39 23.14 19.77 13.32
N ALA A 40 22.79 18.51 13.08
CA ALA A 40 23.65 17.58 12.37
C ALA A 40 23.92 18.01 10.92
N ARG A 41 22.90 18.58 10.24
CA ARG A 41 23.03 19.08 8.84
C ARG A 41 23.89 20.37 8.75
N LEU A 42 23.78 21.21 9.78
CA LEU A 42 24.46 22.52 9.80
C LEU A 42 25.82 22.49 10.47
N HIS A 43 26.30 21.36 10.96
CA HIS A 43 27.51 21.21 11.73
C HIS A 43 28.80 21.68 11.02
N ALA A 44 28.87 21.61 9.69
CA ALA A 44 30.03 21.99 8.90
C ALA A 44 30.22 23.52 8.83
N PHE A 45 29.13 24.29 8.92
CA PHE A 45 29.15 25.74 8.70
C PHE A 45 29.76 26.47 9.88
N THR A 46 30.55 27.53 9.54
CA THR A 46 31.23 28.35 10.52
C THR A 46 30.93 29.84 10.32
N LEU A 47 31.17 30.64 11.35
CA LEU A 47 31.03 32.08 11.26
C LEU A 47 32.31 32.67 10.63
N ALA A 48 32.12 33.71 9.82
CA ALA A 48 33.21 34.44 9.19
C ALA A 48 32.88 35.94 9.14
N GLN A 49 33.90 36.80 9.02
CA GLN A 49 33.73 38.23 8.97
C GLN A 49 34.12 38.77 7.60
N VAL A 50 33.26 39.55 6.97
CA VAL A 50 33.58 40.27 5.74
C VAL A 50 34.46 41.47 6.08
N THR A 51 35.72 41.45 5.68
CA THR A 51 36.72 42.53 5.92
C THR A 51 36.67 43.59 4.84
N HIS A 52 36.42 43.18 3.58
CA HIS A 52 36.33 44.08 2.42
C HIS A 52 35.31 43.52 1.41
N ALA A 53 34.62 44.45 0.69
CA ALA A 53 33.69 44.09 -0.37
C ALA A 53 33.75 45.15 -1.47
N GLU A 54 34.18 44.75 -2.67
CA GLU A 54 34.26 45.64 -3.83
C GLU A 54 33.40 45.08 -4.99
N GLN A 55 33.10 45.94 -5.96
CA GLN A 55 32.33 45.59 -7.15
C GLN A 55 33.11 44.59 -8.01
N HIS A 56 32.44 43.55 -8.48
CA HIS A 56 33.05 42.59 -9.40
C HIS A 56 33.42 43.26 -10.73
N PRO A 57 34.61 43.02 -11.27
CA PRO A 57 35.09 43.75 -12.47
C PRO A 57 34.20 43.52 -13.71
N ASP A 58 33.57 42.31 -13.84
CA ASP A 58 32.79 41.92 -15.03
C ASP A 58 31.31 41.63 -14.70
N ALA A 59 30.78 42.14 -13.58
CA ALA A 59 29.39 41.85 -13.22
C ALA A 59 28.79 42.87 -12.24
N ASP A 60 27.75 43.58 -12.67
CA ASP A 60 27.10 44.67 -11.91
C ASP A 60 26.36 44.20 -10.64
N ARG A 61 25.97 42.90 -10.55
CA ARG A 61 25.24 42.34 -9.40
C ARG A 61 26.09 41.47 -8.48
N LEU A 62 27.40 41.36 -8.75
CA LEU A 62 28.30 40.56 -7.95
C LEU A 62 29.31 41.46 -7.20
N ARG A 63 29.71 40.97 -6.01
CA ARG A 63 30.79 41.56 -5.23
C ARG A 63 31.90 40.55 -5.01
N VAL A 64 33.14 41.03 -5.05
CA VAL A 64 34.30 40.27 -4.63
C VAL A 64 34.57 40.68 -3.18
N CYS A 65 34.38 39.71 -2.28
CA CYS A 65 34.54 39.91 -0.84
C CYS A 65 35.80 39.24 -0.33
N ARG A 66 36.51 39.94 0.57
CA ARG A 66 37.53 39.34 1.42
C ARG A 66 36.86 38.97 2.74
N VAL A 67 37.01 37.74 3.13
CA VAL A 67 36.28 37.16 4.28
C VAL A 67 37.31 36.50 5.18
N MET A 68 37.41 36.97 6.42
CA MET A 68 38.25 36.38 7.46
C MET A 68 37.56 35.10 7.96
N THR A 69 38.27 34.00 7.86
CA THR A 69 37.83 32.66 8.29
C THR A 69 38.82 32.09 9.32
N ASP A 70 38.51 30.96 9.95
CA ASP A 70 39.41 30.20 10.83
C ASP A 70 40.71 29.74 10.12
N GLU A 71 40.67 29.70 8.77
CA GLU A 71 41.84 29.34 7.93
C GLU A 71 42.57 30.57 7.32
N GLY A 72 42.24 31.76 7.81
CA GLY A 72 42.75 33.02 7.30
C GLY A 72 41.82 33.68 6.30
N GLU A 73 42.28 34.75 5.68
CA GLU A 73 41.49 35.53 4.73
C GLU A 73 41.29 34.78 3.42
N LYS A 74 40.05 34.66 2.97
CA LYS A 74 39.63 33.98 1.71
C LYS A 74 38.91 34.98 0.81
N GLN A 75 39.04 34.79 -0.50
CA GLN A 75 38.25 35.52 -1.51
C GLN A 75 36.96 34.79 -1.82
N ILE A 76 35.82 35.46 -1.74
CA ILE A 76 34.51 34.91 -2.02
C ILE A 76 33.74 35.86 -2.92
N VAL A 77 33.15 35.35 -4.00
CA VAL A 77 32.26 36.09 -4.90
C VAL A 77 30.83 35.91 -4.42
N CYS A 78 30.15 37.03 -4.14
CA CYS A 78 28.78 37.01 -3.59
C CYS A 78 27.84 37.88 -4.44
N GLY A 79 26.64 37.34 -4.69
CA GLY A 79 25.53 38.02 -5.40
C GLY A 79 24.49 38.64 -4.48
N ALA A 80 24.65 38.52 -3.16
CA ALA A 80 23.67 39.03 -2.21
C ALA A 80 23.73 40.55 -2.09
N PRO A 81 22.57 41.25 -2.06
CA PRO A 81 22.52 42.71 -2.01
C PRO A 81 23.07 43.28 -0.70
N ASN A 82 23.03 42.52 0.40
CA ASN A 82 23.51 42.92 1.70
C ASN A 82 25.00 42.62 1.94
N ALA A 83 25.73 42.05 0.99
CA ALA A 83 27.15 41.76 1.13
C ALA A 83 27.95 43.10 1.23
N ARG A 84 28.56 43.36 2.40
CA ARG A 84 29.37 44.55 2.70
C ARG A 84 30.44 44.28 3.76
N ALA A 85 31.43 45.15 3.85
CA ALA A 85 32.42 45.05 4.90
C ALA A 85 31.83 45.26 6.30
N GLY A 86 32.40 44.58 7.30
CA GLY A 86 32.03 44.74 8.71
C GLY A 86 30.95 43.75 9.22
N ILE A 87 30.29 42.97 8.35
CA ILE A 87 29.27 42.02 8.77
C ILE A 87 29.83 40.63 9.14
N THR A 88 29.20 40.00 10.11
CA THR A 88 29.43 38.60 10.45
C THR A 88 28.43 37.71 9.68
N VAL A 89 28.91 36.71 8.99
CA VAL A 89 28.15 35.88 8.06
C VAL A 89 28.33 34.38 8.35
N VAL A 90 27.45 33.54 7.81
CA VAL A 90 27.61 32.08 7.84
C VAL A 90 28.34 31.64 6.57
N LEU A 91 29.43 30.90 6.76
CA LEU A 91 30.30 30.45 5.69
C LEU A 91 30.17 28.94 5.46
N ALA A 92 29.96 28.57 4.20
CA ALA A 92 30.18 27.23 3.68
C ALA A 92 31.56 27.20 2.97
N LYS A 93 32.40 26.24 3.36
CA LYS A 93 33.77 26.08 2.80
C LYS A 93 33.76 25.11 1.63
N PRO A 94 34.80 25.08 0.79
CA PRO A 94 34.95 24.00 -0.19
C PRO A 94 35.01 22.63 0.50
N GLY A 95 34.14 21.69 0.08
CA GLY A 95 33.93 20.38 0.70
C GLY A 95 32.63 20.28 1.52
N ASP A 96 32.04 21.42 1.93
CA ASP A 96 30.77 21.40 2.67
C ASP A 96 29.58 21.11 1.75
N TYR A 97 28.65 20.28 2.20
CA TYR A 97 27.37 20.02 1.55
C TYR A 97 26.36 21.10 1.96
N VAL A 98 25.78 21.79 0.99
CA VAL A 98 24.77 22.84 1.20
C VAL A 98 23.37 22.26 0.89
N PRO A 99 22.54 22.04 1.92
CA PRO A 99 21.29 21.28 1.76
C PRO A 99 20.27 21.94 0.85
N GLY A 100 20.05 23.25 0.93
CA GLY A 100 19.02 23.95 0.15
C GLY A 100 19.28 24.03 -1.36
N ILE A 101 20.50 23.70 -1.82
CA ILE A 101 20.86 23.61 -3.25
C ILE A 101 21.35 22.22 -3.65
N ASP A 102 21.29 21.24 -2.73
CA ASP A 102 21.70 19.84 -2.92
C ASP A 102 23.08 19.72 -3.60
N THR A 103 24.06 20.45 -3.09
CA THR A 103 25.39 20.53 -3.73
C THR A 103 26.52 20.56 -2.71
N THR A 104 27.57 19.79 -2.96
CA THR A 104 28.84 19.93 -2.25
C THR A 104 29.68 21.02 -2.91
N LEU A 105 30.08 22.02 -2.12
CA LEU A 105 30.83 23.16 -2.64
C LEU A 105 32.25 22.76 -3.08
N GLY A 106 32.68 23.36 -4.20
CA GLY A 106 34.06 23.34 -4.67
C GLY A 106 34.64 24.75 -4.72
N VAL A 107 35.91 24.87 -5.00
CA VAL A 107 36.50 26.15 -5.39
C VAL A 107 35.95 26.51 -6.76
N GLY A 108 35.15 27.57 -6.80
CA GLY A 108 34.47 28.02 -8.02
C GLY A 108 35.21 29.16 -8.72
N LYS A 109 35.01 29.27 -10.03
CA LYS A 109 35.43 30.44 -10.81
C LYS A 109 34.20 31.15 -11.39
N ILE A 110 33.85 32.31 -10.80
CA ILE A 110 32.66 33.07 -11.17
C ILE A 110 33.06 34.27 -12.03
N ARG A 111 32.73 34.24 -13.30
CA ARG A 111 33.11 35.27 -14.30
C ARG A 111 34.61 35.65 -14.22
N GLY A 112 35.46 34.64 -14.13
CA GLY A 112 36.90 34.84 -14.13
C GLY A 112 37.55 35.02 -12.74
N VAL A 113 36.76 35.29 -11.69
CA VAL A 113 37.23 35.47 -10.31
C VAL A 113 37.05 34.21 -9.51
N GLU A 114 38.07 33.75 -8.80
CA GLU A 114 37.97 32.56 -7.94
C GLU A 114 37.19 32.84 -6.66
N SER A 115 36.36 31.88 -6.24
CA SER A 115 35.61 31.92 -5.01
C SER A 115 35.89 30.68 -4.18
N HIS A 116 36.40 30.90 -2.97
CA HIS A 116 36.84 29.86 -2.03
C HIS A 116 35.81 29.62 -0.94
N GLY A 117 34.53 29.47 -1.31
CA GLY A 117 33.44 29.25 -0.42
C GLY A 117 32.20 30.05 -0.81
N MET A 118 31.17 29.95 0.04
CA MET A 118 29.92 30.66 -0.14
C MET A 118 29.43 31.23 1.19
N MET A 119 29.03 32.48 1.19
CA MET A 119 28.28 33.09 2.30
C MET A 119 26.79 32.71 2.12
N ALA A 120 26.22 31.96 3.08
CA ALA A 120 24.92 31.30 2.92
C ALA A 120 23.73 32.20 3.27
N SER A 121 22.63 32.02 2.58
CA SER A 121 21.28 32.51 2.93
C SER A 121 20.54 31.52 3.81
N GLU A 122 19.43 31.93 4.43
CA GLU A 122 18.58 31.00 5.22
C GLU A 122 18.01 29.88 4.36
N ARG A 123 17.65 30.16 3.12
CA ARG A 123 17.13 29.17 2.18
C ARG A 123 18.16 28.09 1.83
N GLU A 124 19.41 28.49 1.60
CA GLU A 124 20.48 27.54 1.27
C GLU A 124 20.81 26.62 2.43
N LEU A 125 20.52 27.03 3.67
CA LEU A 125 20.65 26.22 4.87
C LEU A 125 19.35 25.55 5.34
N GLU A 126 18.26 25.64 4.55
CA GLU A 126 16.92 25.11 4.88
C GLU A 126 16.35 25.67 6.21
N LEU A 127 16.77 26.89 6.62
CA LEU A 127 16.26 27.53 7.84
C LEU A 127 14.96 28.30 7.63
N SER A 128 14.75 28.83 6.42
CA SER A 128 13.50 29.47 5.96
C SER A 128 13.51 29.61 4.43
N ASP A 129 12.42 30.16 3.86
CA ASP A 129 12.33 30.48 2.43
C ASP A 129 13.04 31.79 2.04
N GLU A 130 13.64 32.52 3.02
CA GLU A 130 14.31 33.79 2.77
C GLU A 130 15.60 33.60 1.97
N HIS A 131 15.71 34.33 0.84
CA HIS A 131 16.80 34.20 -0.11
C HIS A 131 17.29 35.56 -0.69
N ASN A 132 16.71 36.66 -0.21
CA ASN A 132 17.05 38.01 -0.73
C ASN A 132 18.39 38.51 -0.22
N GLY A 133 19.05 37.77 0.68
CA GLY A 133 20.36 38.12 1.21
C GLY A 133 21.06 36.93 1.87
N ILE A 134 22.32 37.17 2.23
CA ILE A 134 23.07 36.25 3.09
C ILE A 134 22.69 36.47 4.56
N ILE A 135 22.83 35.44 5.38
CA ILE A 135 22.64 35.52 6.84
C ILE A 135 23.64 36.51 7.42
N GLU A 136 23.10 37.52 8.09
CA GLU A 136 23.89 38.53 8.82
C GLU A 136 23.61 38.34 10.33
N LEU A 137 24.67 38.08 11.08
CA LEU A 137 24.58 37.82 12.51
C LEU A 137 25.01 39.07 13.31
N PRO A 138 24.30 39.40 14.41
CA PRO A 138 24.60 40.58 15.21
C PRO A 138 25.90 40.46 16.00
N SER A 139 26.37 39.22 16.22
CA SER A 139 27.57 38.89 16.98
C SER A 139 28.08 37.48 16.60
N GLY A 140 29.31 37.15 16.97
CA GLY A 140 29.92 35.84 16.79
C GLY A 140 31.41 35.96 16.53
N GLU A 141 32.13 34.91 16.89
CA GLU A 141 33.59 34.84 16.69
C GLU A 141 33.90 34.13 15.36
N VAL A 142 34.94 34.64 14.66
CA VAL A 142 35.39 33.98 13.42
C VAL A 142 35.84 32.56 13.71
N GLY A 143 35.30 31.60 12.95
CA GLY A 143 35.54 30.17 13.13
C GLY A 143 34.60 29.47 14.12
N GLN A 144 33.80 30.20 14.89
CA GLN A 144 32.73 29.61 15.71
C GLN A 144 31.82 28.77 14.84
N ARG A 145 31.41 27.59 15.31
CA ARG A 145 30.41 26.80 14.60
C ARG A 145 29.07 27.52 14.58
N PHE A 146 28.39 27.52 13.46
CA PHE A 146 27.08 28.15 13.33
C PHE A 146 26.04 27.51 14.23
N THR A 147 26.11 26.18 14.41
CA THR A 147 25.24 25.41 15.34
C THR A 147 25.41 25.85 16.79
N ASP A 148 26.63 26.17 17.24
CA ASP A 148 26.88 26.64 18.61
C ASP A 148 26.32 28.08 18.82
N TRP A 149 26.40 28.90 17.77
CA TRP A 149 25.77 30.21 17.78
C TRP A 149 24.26 30.11 17.84
N LEU A 150 23.63 29.21 17.02
CA LEU A 150 22.19 28.96 17.03
C LEU A 150 21.74 28.41 18.39
N ALA A 151 22.46 27.51 18.99
CA ALA A 151 22.14 26.95 20.30
C ALA A 151 22.06 28.05 21.39
N ALA A 152 22.88 29.08 21.28
CA ALA A 152 22.90 30.19 22.23
C ALA A 152 21.87 31.30 21.93
N ASN A 153 21.48 31.52 20.66
CA ASN A 153 20.72 32.70 20.24
C ASN A 153 19.37 32.39 19.60
N ALA A 154 19.21 31.19 18.98
CA ALA A 154 17.98 30.75 18.30
C ALA A 154 17.84 29.22 18.33
N PRO A 155 17.79 28.62 19.55
CA PRO A 155 17.78 27.15 19.70
C PRO A 155 16.60 26.45 19.00
N GLU A 156 15.51 27.14 18.79
CA GLU A 156 14.34 26.64 18.05
C GLU A 156 14.63 26.32 16.58
N LYS A 157 15.66 26.91 15.97
CA LYS A 157 16.08 26.67 14.58
C LYS A 157 16.86 25.35 14.42
N ILE A 158 17.35 24.79 15.51
CA ILE A 158 18.11 23.54 15.53
C ILE A 158 17.46 22.46 16.41
N ASP A 159 16.19 22.62 16.78
CA ASP A 159 15.44 21.66 17.59
C ASP A 159 15.10 20.42 16.76
N PRO A 160 15.60 19.22 17.12
CA PRO A 160 15.35 18.01 16.34
C PRO A 160 13.87 17.63 16.33
N MET A 161 13.32 17.32 15.15
CA MET A 161 11.97 16.81 14.98
C MET A 161 12.02 15.28 14.84
N ILE A 162 11.16 14.59 15.60
CA ILE A 162 10.99 13.15 15.59
C ILE A 162 9.63 12.82 14.95
N HIS A 163 9.62 11.99 13.92
CA HIS A 163 8.40 11.48 13.30
C HIS A 163 8.13 10.05 13.78
N ILE A 164 6.97 9.84 14.40
CA ILE A 164 6.57 8.57 15.01
C ILE A 164 5.29 8.07 14.35
N LYS A 165 5.24 6.79 14.07
CA LYS A 165 4.03 6.07 13.67
C LYS A 165 3.27 5.61 14.91
N ILE A 166 2.01 5.99 15.02
CA ILE A 166 1.14 5.61 16.13
C ILE A 166 0.11 4.60 15.65
N THR A 167 0.01 3.49 16.35
CA THR A 167 -1.00 2.45 16.10
C THR A 167 -2.40 2.93 16.50
N PRO A 168 -3.48 2.46 15.83
CA PRO A 168 -4.84 2.94 16.10
C PRO A 168 -5.33 2.73 17.54
N ASN A 169 -4.79 1.75 18.27
CA ASN A 169 -5.14 1.46 19.66
C ASN A 169 -4.50 2.42 20.67
N ARG A 170 -3.55 3.27 20.24
CA ARG A 170 -2.84 4.21 21.12
C ARG A 170 -3.19 5.67 20.84
N PRO A 171 -4.47 6.08 20.97
CA PRO A 171 -4.86 7.48 20.76
C PRO A 171 -4.20 8.44 21.75
N ASP A 172 -3.90 8.01 22.97
CA ASP A 172 -3.19 8.80 23.98
C ASP A 172 -1.82 9.29 23.50
N ALA A 173 -1.13 8.50 22.68
CA ALA A 173 0.16 8.87 22.08
C ALA A 173 0.04 9.82 20.86
N LEU A 174 -1.18 10.24 20.48
CA LEU A 174 -1.41 11.29 19.47
C LEU A 174 -1.22 12.71 20.05
N GLY A 175 -0.82 12.80 21.33
CA GLY A 175 -0.36 14.02 21.98
C GLY A 175 1.04 13.85 22.55
N VAL A 176 1.86 14.92 22.52
CA VAL A 176 3.25 14.90 23.04
C VAL A 176 3.28 14.44 24.49
N ARG A 177 2.30 14.85 25.29
CA ARG A 177 2.19 14.44 26.70
C ARG A 177 2.00 12.93 26.90
N GLY A 178 1.24 12.28 26.00
CA GLY A 178 1.08 10.80 26.05
C GLY A 178 2.38 10.07 25.76
N ILE A 179 3.15 10.57 24.78
CA ILE A 179 4.49 10.07 24.47
C ILE A 179 5.45 10.26 25.65
N ALA A 180 5.42 11.45 26.27
CA ALA A 180 6.24 11.74 27.47
C ALA A 180 5.90 10.80 28.64
N ARG A 181 4.62 10.42 28.82
CA ARG A 181 4.18 9.46 29.84
C ARG A 181 4.79 8.07 29.61
N ASP A 182 4.79 7.59 28.37
CA ASP A 182 5.39 6.31 28.03
C ASP A 182 6.90 6.29 28.27
N LEU A 183 7.61 7.36 27.87
CA LEU A 183 9.06 7.50 28.12
C LEU A 183 9.37 7.60 29.63
N ALA A 184 8.53 8.29 30.41
CA ALA A 184 8.67 8.34 31.87
C ALA A 184 8.47 6.94 32.49
N ALA A 185 7.44 6.21 32.07
CA ALA A 185 7.19 4.84 32.54
C ALA A 185 8.34 3.89 32.15
N ARG A 186 9.01 4.14 31.03
CA ARG A 186 10.21 3.43 30.60
C ARG A 186 11.45 3.78 31.45
N GLY A 187 11.43 4.86 32.21
CA GLY A 187 12.53 5.31 33.04
C GLY A 187 13.50 6.31 32.39
N LEU A 188 13.10 6.95 31.27
CA LEU A 188 13.91 7.96 30.59
C LEU A 188 13.71 9.38 31.15
N GLY A 189 13.09 9.53 32.27
CA GLY A 189 12.85 10.82 32.89
C GLY A 189 11.64 10.80 33.81
N THR A 190 11.21 11.99 34.27
CA THR A 190 10.04 12.17 35.11
C THR A 190 8.98 12.96 34.37
N LEU A 191 7.75 12.45 34.30
CA LEU A 191 6.63 13.17 33.70
C LEU A 191 6.30 14.41 34.59
N LYS A 192 6.37 15.59 33.99
CA LYS A 192 6.04 16.83 34.68
C LYS A 192 4.54 16.91 34.98
N PRO A 193 4.10 17.48 36.11
CA PRO A 193 2.69 17.69 36.40
C PRO A 193 2.05 18.58 35.33
N LEU A 194 0.80 18.29 34.99
CA LEU A 194 0.00 19.15 34.12
C LEU A 194 -0.81 20.08 35.02
N GLU A 195 -0.39 21.32 35.12
CA GLU A 195 -1.12 22.31 35.88
C GLU A 195 -2.38 22.77 35.13
N ILE A 196 -3.53 22.71 35.80
CA ILE A 196 -4.80 23.17 35.28
C ILE A 196 -5.38 24.11 36.34
N ALA A 197 -5.26 25.40 36.10
CA ALA A 197 -5.86 26.39 36.97
C ALA A 197 -7.20 26.85 36.38
N PRO A 198 -8.33 26.65 37.05
CA PRO A 198 -9.60 27.16 36.59
C PRO A 198 -9.56 28.68 36.35
N VAL A 199 -10.19 29.13 35.27
CA VAL A 199 -10.34 30.55 34.97
C VAL A 199 -11.73 31.03 35.42
N GLU A 200 -11.76 31.95 36.39
CA GLU A 200 -13.02 32.54 36.78
C GLU A 200 -13.62 33.38 35.63
N GLY A 201 -14.90 33.14 35.32
CA GLY A 201 -15.62 33.93 34.32
C GLY A 201 -16.14 35.24 34.91
N GLY A 202 -15.83 36.37 34.28
CA GLY A 202 -16.27 37.69 34.70
C GLY A 202 -17.71 38.01 34.34
N PHE A 203 -18.34 37.29 33.43
CA PHE A 203 -19.71 37.52 32.95
C PHE A 203 -20.35 36.23 32.43
N ASP A 204 -21.66 36.24 32.20
CA ASP A 204 -22.38 35.12 31.58
C ASP A 204 -22.22 35.16 30.04
N SER A 205 -21.96 34.01 29.43
CA SER A 205 -21.86 33.93 27.96
C SER A 205 -23.20 34.27 27.34
N PRO A 206 -23.25 35.20 26.36
CA PRO A 206 -24.45 35.47 25.58
C PRO A 206 -24.76 34.35 24.56
N ILE A 207 -23.83 33.47 24.30
CA ILE A 207 -24.01 32.30 23.42
C ILE A 207 -24.18 31.07 24.31
N GLY A 208 -25.38 30.48 24.26
CA GLY A 208 -25.69 29.20 24.91
C GLY A 208 -25.32 28.03 24.02
N VAL A 209 -25.30 26.82 24.61
CA VAL A 209 -25.08 25.55 23.87
C VAL A 209 -26.14 24.55 24.29
N THR A 210 -26.70 23.86 23.30
CA THR A 210 -27.66 22.77 23.53
C THR A 210 -27.24 21.55 22.69
N ILE A 211 -27.58 20.37 23.19
CA ILE A 211 -27.42 19.10 22.45
C ILE A 211 -28.83 18.59 22.17
N ALA A 212 -29.18 18.46 20.90
CA ALA A 212 -30.46 17.92 20.48
C ALA A 212 -30.61 16.46 20.89
N PRO A 213 -31.84 15.97 21.19
CA PRO A 213 -32.03 14.58 21.63
C PRO A 213 -31.51 13.51 20.66
N ASP A 214 -31.54 13.76 19.37
CA ASP A 214 -31.03 12.89 18.34
C ASP A 214 -29.50 12.81 18.28
N ALA A 215 -28.80 13.78 18.88
CA ALA A 215 -27.36 13.89 18.94
C ALA A 215 -26.76 13.46 20.30
N ALA A 216 -27.56 13.33 21.35
CA ALA A 216 -27.09 13.17 22.72
C ALA A 216 -26.17 11.96 22.95
N GLU A 217 -26.41 10.83 22.28
CA GLU A 217 -25.55 9.64 22.37
C GLU A 217 -24.20 9.83 21.63
N ARG A 218 -24.21 10.60 20.55
CA ARG A 218 -23.02 10.82 19.69
C ARG A 218 -22.19 12.02 20.13
N ALA A 219 -22.80 12.95 20.84
CA ALA A 219 -22.19 14.16 21.39
C ALA A 219 -22.58 14.28 22.87
N PRO A 220 -22.10 13.39 23.76
CA PRO A 220 -22.55 13.36 25.14
C PRO A 220 -22.09 14.56 25.98
N HIS A 221 -21.02 15.27 25.56
CA HIS A 221 -20.47 16.39 26.35
C HIS A 221 -19.89 17.48 25.44
N PHE A 222 -20.38 18.70 25.67
CA PHE A 222 -19.88 19.89 25.01
C PHE A 222 -19.62 20.97 26.08
N THR A 223 -18.45 21.60 26.07
CA THR A 223 -18.12 22.75 26.90
C THR A 223 -17.66 23.89 25.99
N GLY A 224 -18.07 25.11 26.35
CA GLY A 224 -17.70 26.31 25.61
C GLY A 224 -17.53 27.53 26.50
N ARG A 225 -16.85 28.52 25.95
CA ARG A 225 -16.62 29.80 26.68
C ARG A 225 -16.45 30.93 25.67
N LEU A 226 -17.14 32.05 25.94
CA LEU A 226 -16.88 33.29 25.23
C LEU A 226 -15.68 34.01 25.84
N ILE A 227 -14.77 34.51 25.03
CA ILE A 227 -13.69 35.42 25.45
C ILE A 227 -13.80 36.67 24.60
N ARG A 228 -14.11 37.80 25.25
CA ARG A 228 -14.31 39.12 24.60
C ARG A 228 -13.07 39.98 24.71
N GLY A 229 -12.87 40.89 23.72
CA GLY A 229 -11.78 41.84 23.71
C GLY A 229 -10.42 41.22 23.45
N VAL A 230 -10.36 40.10 22.69
CA VAL A 230 -9.09 39.48 22.27
C VAL A 230 -8.46 40.27 21.14
N THR A 231 -7.13 40.22 21.06
CA THR A 231 -6.35 40.70 19.91
C THR A 231 -5.79 39.50 19.18
N ASN A 232 -6.34 39.18 17.99
CA ASN A 232 -5.89 38.07 17.17
C ASN A 232 -4.88 38.56 16.14
N GLY A 233 -3.66 38.09 16.24
CA GLY A 233 -2.56 38.43 15.33
C GLY A 233 -1.62 37.25 15.09
N PRO A 234 -0.41 37.49 14.62
CA PRO A 234 0.60 36.43 14.54
C PRO A 234 0.90 35.87 15.93
N SER A 235 1.00 34.56 16.02
CA SER A 235 1.39 33.86 17.25
C SER A 235 2.87 34.13 17.61
N PRO A 236 3.27 33.94 18.88
CA PRO A 236 4.67 34.08 19.28
C PRO A 236 5.60 33.16 18.51
N ASP A 237 6.84 33.57 18.31
CA ASP A 237 7.83 32.83 17.51
C ASP A 237 8.03 31.39 17.96
N TRP A 238 8.03 31.12 19.27
CA TRP A 238 8.17 29.78 19.80
C TRP A 238 7.01 28.85 19.34
N LEU A 239 5.77 29.37 19.29
CA LEU A 239 4.61 28.62 18.84
C LEU A 239 4.66 28.39 17.32
N GLN A 240 4.99 29.44 16.57
CA GLN A 240 5.15 29.34 15.11
C GLN A 240 6.22 28.30 14.75
N SER A 241 7.36 28.32 15.43
CA SER A 241 8.48 27.39 15.17
C SER A 241 8.10 25.95 15.44
N ARG A 242 7.37 25.65 16.52
CA ARG A 242 6.84 24.32 16.82
C ARG A 242 5.89 23.82 15.73
N LEU A 243 4.94 24.66 15.31
CA LEU A 243 4.00 24.29 14.27
C LEU A 243 4.70 24.04 12.93
N ARG A 244 5.63 24.90 12.54
CA ARG A 244 6.43 24.72 11.32
C ARG A 244 7.26 23.42 11.38
N ALA A 245 7.86 23.09 12.51
CA ALA A 245 8.66 21.89 12.67
C ALA A 245 7.88 20.60 12.41
N ILE A 246 6.58 20.59 12.72
CA ILE A 246 5.69 19.45 12.45
C ILE A 246 4.98 19.52 11.08
N GLY A 247 5.29 20.55 10.28
CA GLY A 247 4.76 20.75 8.94
C GLY A 247 3.46 21.53 8.85
N LEU A 248 3.03 22.19 9.95
CA LEU A 248 1.87 23.08 9.95
C LEU A 248 2.28 24.52 9.63
N ARG A 249 1.41 25.20 8.89
CA ARG A 249 1.57 26.64 8.64
C ARG A 249 0.91 27.43 9.75
N PRO A 250 1.62 28.31 10.48
CA PRO A 250 1.01 29.26 11.41
C PRO A 250 0.01 30.17 10.68
N ILE A 251 -1.13 30.42 11.31
CA ILE A 251 -2.23 31.20 10.71
C ILE A 251 -2.49 32.46 11.55
N SER A 252 -2.90 32.27 12.80
CA SER A 252 -3.13 33.33 13.77
C SER A 252 -3.07 32.73 15.18
N THR A 253 -2.85 33.56 16.19
CA THR A 253 -2.67 33.09 17.56
C THR A 253 -3.81 32.18 18.02
N LEU A 254 -5.07 32.53 17.75
CA LEU A 254 -6.23 31.71 18.13
C LEU A 254 -6.22 30.32 17.45
N VAL A 255 -5.98 30.29 16.15
CA VAL A 255 -5.91 29.03 15.40
C VAL A 255 -4.69 28.20 15.80
N ASP A 256 -3.56 28.84 16.01
CA ASP A 256 -2.31 28.20 16.36
C ASP A 256 -2.36 27.57 17.77
N ILE A 257 -3.10 28.20 18.71
CA ILE A 257 -3.42 27.61 20.02
C ILE A 257 -4.24 26.33 19.85
N THR A 258 -5.30 26.32 19.03
CA THR A 258 -6.10 25.08 18.82
C THR A 258 -5.29 23.97 18.20
N ASN A 259 -4.41 24.31 17.26
CA ASN A 259 -3.46 23.35 16.67
C ASN A 259 -2.46 22.84 17.73
N LEU A 260 -1.91 23.72 18.56
CA LEU A 260 -1.01 23.31 19.65
C LEU A 260 -1.70 22.29 20.56
N PHE A 261 -2.90 22.55 21.06
CA PHE A 261 -3.63 21.63 21.94
C PHE A 261 -3.94 20.30 21.28
N THR A 262 -4.20 20.31 19.98
CA THR A 262 -4.41 19.09 19.19
C THR A 262 -3.21 18.18 19.25
N PHE A 263 -2.01 18.72 19.08
CA PHE A 263 -0.77 17.92 19.04
C PHE A 263 -0.10 17.75 20.42
N ASP A 264 -0.26 18.73 21.33
CA ASP A 264 0.33 18.68 22.67
C ASP A 264 -0.40 17.69 23.59
N LEU A 265 -1.72 17.80 23.65
CA LEU A 265 -2.55 17.13 24.65
C LEU A 265 -3.58 16.14 24.05
N ASN A 266 -3.50 15.87 22.74
CA ASN A 266 -4.51 15.09 22.03
C ASN A 266 -5.94 15.65 22.25
N ARG A 267 -6.06 16.99 22.31
CA ARG A 267 -7.33 17.68 22.52
C ARG A 267 -7.60 18.66 21.39
N PRO A 268 -8.25 18.20 20.30
CA PRO A 268 -8.72 19.14 19.28
C PRO A 268 -9.75 20.09 19.86
N LEU A 269 -9.57 21.37 19.56
CA LEU A 269 -10.42 22.48 19.96
C LEU A 269 -10.90 23.21 18.71
N HIS A 270 -12.00 23.95 18.82
CA HIS A 270 -12.42 24.85 17.77
C HIS A 270 -12.72 26.25 18.33
N VAL A 271 -12.56 27.27 17.48
CA VAL A 271 -12.82 28.68 17.78
C VAL A 271 -13.74 29.27 16.73
N PHE A 272 -14.83 29.87 17.19
CA PHE A 272 -15.79 30.61 16.37
C PHE A 272 -15.61 32.10 16.58
N ASP A 273 -15.68 32.92 15.55
CA ASP A 273 -15.86 34.35 15.65
C ASP A 273 -17.27 34.61 16.21
N ALA A 274 -17.34 35.04 17.47
CA ALA A 274 -18.60 35.19 18.19
C ALA A 274 -19.54 36.23 17.54
N ALA A 275 -19.01 37.22 16.82
CA ALA A 275 -19.81 38.18 16.10
C ALA A 275 -20.53 37.57 14.86
N ARG A 276 -20.12 36.43 14.44
CA ARG A 276 -20.66 35.69 13.27
C ARG A 276 -21.57 34.53 13.68
N VAL A 277 -21.66 34.19 14.95
CA VAL A 277 -22.60 33.20 15.48
C VAL A 277 -23.94 33.87 15.75
N HIS A 278 -25.01 33.35 15.19
CA HIS A 278 -26.35 33.90 15.27
C HIS A 278 -27.22 33.12 16.27
N GLY A 279 -27.34 33.66 17.50
CA GLY A 279 -28.05 32.99 18.58
C GLY A 279 -27.20 31.95 19.30
N ASP A 280 -27.85 30.89 19.77
CA ASP A 280 -27.19 29.78 20.46
C ASP A 280 -26.66 28.71 19.51
N LEU A 281 -25.63 27.99 19.93
CA LEU A 281 -25.13 26.84 19.22
C LEU A 281 -25.91 25.57 19.59
N THR A 282 -26.33 24.81 18.62
CA THR A 282 -27.01 23.54 18.80
C THR A 282 -26.22 22.40 18.12
N VAL A 283 -25.86 21.41 18.90
CA VAL A 283 -25.32 20.15 18.37
C VAL A 283 -26.47 19.24 17.95
N ARG A 284 -26.58 18.91 16.68
CA ARG A 284 -27.70 18.12 16.11
C ARG A 284 -27.26 17.27 14.93
N GLY A 285 -28.10 16.38 14.45
CA GLY A 285 -27.98 15.78 13.14
C GLY A 285 -28.26 16.79 12.02
N ALA A 286 -27.52 16.75 10.94
CA ALA A 286 -27.78 17.54 9.75
C ALA A 286 -29.13 17.13 9.13
N ALA A 287 -29.89 18.10 8.60
CA ALA A 287 -31.08 17.84 7.83
C ALA A 287 -30.74 17.49 6.37
N ALA A 288 -31.68 16.85 5.68
CA ALA A 288 -31.49 16.55 4.25
C ALA A 288 -31.39 17.85 3.43
N GLY A 289 -30.36 17.95 2.60
CA GLY A 289 -30.11 19.10 1.73
C GLY A 289 -29.29 20.22 2.37
N GLU A 290 -28.86 20.07 3.62
CA GLU A 290 -27.90 21.02 4.20
C GLU A 290 -26.50 20.84 3.59
N SER A 291 -25.76 21.92 3.50
CA SER A 291 -24.36 21.94 3.06
C SER A 291 -23.52 22.84 3.95
N LEU A 292 -22.21 22.60 3.96
CA LEU A 292 -21.25 23.40 4.72
C LEU A 292 -20.10 23.82 3.79
N LEU A 293 -19.87 25.13 3.67
CA LEU A 293 -18.60 25.64 3.17
C LEU A 293 -17.57 25.57 4.29
N ALA A 294 -16.62 24.65 4.16
CA ALA A 294 -15.66 24.37 5.21
C ALA A 294 -14.37 25.19 5.10
N LEU A 295 -13.57 25.22 6.18
CA LEU A 295 -12.30 25.96 6.27
C LEU A 295 -11.24 25.55 5.23
N ASP A 296 -11.41 24.41 4.53
CA ASP A 296 -10.55 24.02 3.40
C ASP A 296 -11.01 24.60 2.05
N GLY A 297 -12.01 25.50 2.07
CA GLY A 297 -12.57 26.17 0.89
C GLY A 297 -13.49 25.28 0.04
N LYS A 298 -13.88 24.09 0.50
CA LYS A 298 -14.80 23.19 -0.20
C LYS A 298 -16.18 23.20 0.42
N THR A 299 -17.20 23.05 -0.44
CA THR A 299 -18.58 22.85 0.01
C THR A 299 -18.86 21.34 0.09
N TYR A 300 -19.36 20.90 1.23
CA TYR A 300 -19.75 19.53 1.49
C TYR A 300 -21.26 19.41 1.60
N ASP A 301 -21.86 18.57 0.79
CA ASP A 301 -23.27 18.19 0.91
C ASP A 301 -23.41 17.19 2.06
N LEU A 302 -24.14 17.59 3.10
CA LEU A 302 -24.29 16.82 4.34
C LEU A 302 -25.34 15.73 4.15
N ARG A 303 -25.07 14.56 4.69
CA ARG A 303 -26.06 13.50 4.76
C ARG A 303 -26.99 13.73 5.96
N ALA A 304 -28.22 13.38 5.82
CA ALA A 304 -29.17 13.41 6.94
C ALA A 304 -28.58 12.62 8.13
N GLY A 305 -28.44 13.31 9.28
CA GLY A 305 -27.90 12.73 10.49
C GLY A 305 -26.40 12.87 10.68
N ASP A 306 -25.62 13.40 9.72
CA ASP A 306 -24.23 13.79 9.99
C ASP A 306 -24.19 14.81 11.13
N LEU A 307 -23.29 14.65 12.11
CA LEU A 307 -23.28 15.48 13.30
C LEU A 307 -22.72 16.86 12.99
N VAL A 308 -23.48 17.89 13.30
CA VAL A 308 -23.11 19.30 13.07
C VAL A 308 -23.28 20.13 14.35
N ILE A 309 -22.48 21.18 14.45
CA ILE A 309 -22.73 22.31 15.33
C ILE A 309 -23.39 23.39 14.46
N ALA A 310 -24.59 23.81 14.81
CA ALA A 310 -25.37 24.75 14.03
C ALA A 310 -25.82 25.93 14.87
N ASP A 311 -25.94 27.08 14.26
CA ASP A 311 -26.60 28.24 14.81
C ASP A 311 -28.02 28.45 14.23
N ALA A 312 -28.60 29.64 14.35
CA ALA A 312 -29.92 29.94 13.78
C ALA A 312 -29.94 29.94 12.24
N ASN A 313 -28.83 30.10 11.59
CA ASN A 313 -28.70 30.15 10.12
C ASN A 313 -28.40 28.79 9.49
N GLY A 314 -27.85 27.83 10.24
CA GLY A 314 -27.53 26.52 9.74
C GLY A 314 -26.24 25.93 10.32
N PRO A 315 -25.64 24.92 9.63
CA PRO A 315 -24.39 24.30 10.05
C PRO A 315 -23.20 25.26 10.02
N GLU A 316 -22.52 25.39 11.15
CA GLU A 316 -21.29 26.17 11.34
C GLU A 316 -20.05 25.28 11.44
N SER A 317 -20.22 23.99 11.73
CA SER A 317 -19.12 23.03 11.81
C SER A 317 -19.64 21.61 11.61
N LEU A 318 -18.85 20.77 10.93
CA LEU A 318 -18.92 19.32 11.06
C LEU A 318 -18.27 18.94 12.38
N ALA A 319 -19.08 18.55 13.37
CA ALA A 319 -18.66 18.29 14.74
C ALA A 319 -17.45 17.33 14.82
N GLY A 320 -16.36 17.78 15.42
CA GLY A 320 -15.12 17.03 15.57
C GLY A 320 -14.34 16.71 14.27
N ILE A 321 -14.73 17.28 13.13
CA ILE A 321 -14.10 17.01 11.83
C ILE A 321 -13.53 18.28 11.20
N MET A 322 -14.38 19.31 10.95
CA MET A 322 -13.98 20.50 10.22
C MET A 322 -14.91 21.66 10.51
N GLY A 323 -14.36 22.82 10.84
CA GLY A 323 -15.13 24.06 11.00
C GLY A 323 -15.61 24.63 9.68
N GLY A 324 -16.65 25.44 9.74
CA GLY A 324 -17.16 26.24 8.61
C GLY A 324 -16.40 27.54 8.44
N GLU A 325 -16.37 28.05 7.21
CA GLU A 325 -15.71 29.31 6.87
C GLU A 325 -16.52 30.53 7.38
N ALA A 326 -17.86 30.43 7.45
CA ALA A 326 -18.75 31.53 7.81
C ALA A 326 -18.45 32.06 9.19
N SER A 327 -18.28 31.22 10.19
CA SER A 327 -17.94 31.58 11.57
C SER A 327 -16.43 31.50 11.90
N GLY A 328 -15.58 31.33 10.88
CA GLY A 328 -14.11 31.26 11.04
C GLY A 328 -13.54 32.58 11.59
N VAL A 329 -12.57 32.45 12.51
CA VAL A 329 -11.85 33.61 13.08
C VAL A 329 -10.91 34.26 12.06
N THR A 330 -10.75 35.58 12.16
CA THR A 330 -9.86 36.35 11.29
C THR A 330 -8.96 37.25 12.15
N GLY A 331 -8.02 37.99 11.54
CA GLY A 331 -7.20 38.98 12.22
C GLY A 331 -8.01 40.15 12.81
N ALA A 332 -9.29 40.32 12.43
CA ALA A 332 -10.19 41.33 12.94
C ALA A 332 -11.14 40.82 14.07
N THR A 333 -11.07 39.52 14.39
CA THR A 333 -11.90 38.92 15.44
C THR A 333 -11.50 39.45 16.82
N THR A 334 -12.45 40.04 17.53
CA THR A 334 -12.29 40.59 18.88
C THR A 334 -12.98 39.79 19.96
N ASP A 335 -13.98 38.99 19.60
CA ASP A 335 -14.71 38.13 20.51
C ASP A 335 -14.76 36.73 19.94
N VAL A 336 -14.31 35.75 20.72
CA VAL A 336 -14.16 34.36 20.26
C VAL A 336 -14.94 33.42 21.17
N PHE A 337 -15.69 32.51 20.61
CA PHE A 337 -16.27 31.39 21.32
C PHE A 337 -15.38 30.15 21.16
N LEU A 338 -14.77 29.71 22.26
CA LEU A 338 -13.90 28.54 22.33
C LEU A 338 -14.73 27.29 22.64
N GLU A 339 -14.57 26.25 21.85
CA GLU A 339 -15.19 24.94 21.99
C GLU A 339 -14.18 23.91 22.47
N SER A 340 -14.59 23.06 23.43
CA SER A 340 -13.98 21.78 23.76
C SER A 340 -15.09 20.76 23.98
N ALA A 341 -15.11 19.69 23.20
CA ALA A 341 -16.16 18.69 23.23
C ALA A 341 -15.65 17.25 23.19
N TYR A 342 -16.52 16.33 23.52
CA TYR A 342 -16.32 14.90 23.30
C TYR A 342 -17.32 14.37 22.29
N TRP A 343 -16.82 13.68 21.31
CA TRP A 343 -17.58 13.08 20.21
C TRP A 343 -17.42 11.56 20.24
N GLN A 344 -18.51 10.83 20.01
CA GLN A 344 -18.46 9.36 19.90
C GLN A 344 -17.67 8.95 18.64
N PRO A 345 -16.58 8.15 18.79
CA PRO A 345 -15.59 7.91 17.72
C PRO A 345 -16.16 7.33 16.42
N ILE A 346 -17.11 6.37 16.52
CA ILE A 346 -17.66 5.66 15.36
C ILE A 346 -18.40 6.63 14.42
N GLY A 347 -19.18 7.57 14.99
CA GLY A 347 -19.90 8.56 14.21
C GLY A 347 -18.95 9.48 13.42
N ILE A 348 -17.87 9.95 14.07
CA ILE A 348 -16.83 10.78 13.45
C ILE A 348 -16.14 10.03 12.30
N ALA A 349 -15.78 8.77 12.53
CA ALA A 349 -15.15 7.93 11.52
C ALA A 349 -16.07 7.69 10.30
N ALA A 350 -17.38 7.46 10.54
CA ALA A 350 -18.35 7.22 9.47
C ALA A 350 -18.57 8.46 8.60
N THR A 351 -18.79 9.64 9.23
CA THR A 351 -18.98 10.91 8.53
C THR A 351 -17.72 11.30 7.75
N GLY A 352 -16.55 11.25 8.38
CA GLY A 352 -15.30 11.63 7.73
C GLY A 352 -14.93 10.73 6.55
N ARG A 353 -15.21 9.42 6.61
CA ARG A 353 -15.02 8.51 5.47
C ARG A 353 -15.97 8.80 4.32
N ALA A 354 -17.23 9.02 4.62
CA ALA A 354 -18.25 9.28 3.60
C ALA A 354 -17.98 10.59 2.84
N LEU A 355 -17.60 11.65 3.57
CA LEU A 355 -17.28 12.96 2.98
C LEU A 355 -15.84 13.05 2.48
N LYS A 356 -15.02 12.00 2.69
CA LYS A 356 -13.59 11.93 2.31
C LYS A 356 -12.75 13.07 2.89
N ILE A 357 -13.07 13.50 4.13
CA ILE A 357 -12.34 14.57 4.83
C ILE A 357 -11.30 13.92 5.74
N ASN A 358 -10.05 14.31 5.57
CA ASN A 358 -8.95 13.95 6.47
C ASN A 358 -8.50 15.21 7.20
N SER A 359 -8.72 15.27 8.52
CA SER A 359 -8.26 16.35 9.38
C SER A 359 -7.58 15.79 10.62
N ASP A 360 -6.72 16.58 11.25
CA ASP A 360 -6.06 16.21 12.50
C ASP A 360 -7.04 16.02 13.66
N ALA A 361 -8.12 16.80 13.67
CA ALA A 361 -9.22 16.66 14.62
C ALA A 361 -9.94 15.32 14.45
N ARG A 362 -10.41 15.02 13.23
CA ARG A 362 -11.03 13.73 12.90
C ARG A 362 -10.10 12.57 13.28
N TYR A 363 -8.83 12.61 12.89
CA TYR A 363 -7.85 11.53 13.12
C TYR A 363 -7.74 11.18 14.61
N ARG A 364 -7.92 12.16 15.51
CA ARG A 364 -7.91 11.97 16.96
C ARG A 364 -9.26 11.53 17.51
N PHE A 365 -10.33 12.21 17.14
CA PHE A 365 -11.67 11.88 17.63
C PHE A 365 -12.15 10.50 17.18
N GLU A 366 -11.82 10.06 15.94
CA GLU A 366 -12.23 8.73 15.48
C GLU A 366 -11.50 7.59 16.20
N ARG A 367 -10.37 7.85 16.86
CA ARG A 367 -9.62 6.89 17.69
C ARG A 367 -9.96 7.01 19.18
N GLY A 368 -10.53 8.11 19.56
CA GLY A 368 -10.88 8.44 20.94
C GLY A 368 -9.93 9.46 21.56
N VAL A 369 -10.53 10.47 22.17
CA VAL A 369 -9.84 11.45 23.02
C VAL A 369 -10.29 11.23 24.47
N ASP A 370 -9.54 11.77 25.43
CA ASP A 370 -9.90 11.66 26.84
C ASP A 370 -11.21 12.43 27.15
N PRO A 371 -12.31 11.77 27.48
CA PRO A 371 -13.58 12.46 27.78
C PRO A 371 -13.51 13.27 29.09
N ALA A 372 -12.71 12.83 30.06
CA ALA A 372 -12.57 13.53 31.33
C ALA A 372 -11.82 14.87 31.19
N PHE A 373 -10.94 14.95 30.17
CA PHE A 373 -10.15 16.16 29.91
C PHE A 373 -10.90 17.25 29.10
N THR A 374 -12.19 17.08 28.83
CA THR A 374 -12.97 18.05 28.02
C THR A 374 -13.02 19.43 28.68
N ARG A 375 -13.36 19.49 29.95
CA ARG A 375 -13.43 20.74 30.74
C ARG A 375 -12.04 21.33 31.02
N ASP A 376 -11.11 20.48 31.45
CA ASP A 376 -9.76 20.89 31.79
C ASP A 376 -9.00 21.42 30.59
N GLY A 377 -9.24 20.82 29.41
CA GLY A 377 -8.72 21.31 28.12
C GLY A 377 -9.23 22.70 27.79
N LEU A 378 -10.52 22.97 28.01
CA LEU A 378 -11.10 24.29 27.82
C LEU A 378 -10.47 25.34 28.77
N GLU A 379 -10.32 25.00 30.05
CA GLU A 379 -9.73 25.91 31.05
C GLU A 379 -8.29 26.27 30.70
N ARG A 380 -7.49 25.28 30.34
CA ARG A 380 -6.09 25.50 29.96
C ARG A 380 -5.97 26.32 28.66
N ALA A 381 -6.80 26.06 27.66
CA ALA A 381 -6.81 26.82 26.41
C ALA A 381 -7.28 28.25 26.63
N THR A 382 -8.30 28.46 27.50
CA THR A 382 -8.75 29.78 27.91
C THR A 382 -7.59 30.58 28.52
N ARG A 383 -6.85 29.99 29.47
CA ARG A 383 -5.69 30.66 30.07
C ARG A 383 -4.68 31.10 29.01
N MET A 384 -4.33 30.20 28.09
CA MET A 384 -3.38 30.50 27.02
C MET A 384 -3.88 31.63 26.09
N ILE A 385 -5.17 31.65 25.76
CA ILE A 385 -5.76 32.72 24.96
C ILE A 385 -5.65 34.06 25.71
N LEU A 386 -5.99 34.09 27.01
CA LEU A 386 -5.87 35.31 27.84
C LEU A 386 -4.42 35.79 27.92
N ASP A 387 -3.48 34.89 28.08
CA ASP A 387 -2.04 35.21 28.16
C ASP A 387 -1.46 35.78 26.86
N LEU A 388 -1.89 35.25 25.68
CA LEU A 388 -1.33 35.60 24.38
C LEU A 388 -2.17 36.65 23.60
N CYS A 389 -3.49 36.64 23.78
CA CYS A 389 -4.41 37.51 23.05
C CYS A 389 -5.09 38.56 23.95
N GLY A 390 -4.95 38.43 25.27
CA GLY A 390 -5.71 39.25 26.24
C GLY A 390 -7.21 38.90 26.29
N GLY A 391 -7.98 39.83 26.74
CA GLY A 391 -9.44 39.72 26.79
C GLY A 391 -9.97 39.33 28.17
N GLU A 392 -11.29 39.10 28.25
CA GLU A 392 -12.03 38.71 29.45
C GLU A 392 -12.89 37.48 29.15
N ALA A 393 -12.81 36.44 29.99
CA ALA A 393 -13.51 35.18 29.78
C ALA A 393 -14.90 35.21 30.44
N SER A 394 -15.89 34.63 29.78
CA SER A 394 -17.23 34.38 30.39
C SER A 394 -17.17 33.20 31.37
N ARG A 395 -18.25 32.97 32.11
CA ARG A 395 -18.48 31.65 32.72
C ARG A 395 -18.55 30.56 31.62
N VAL A 396 -18.18 29.35 32.00
CA VAL A 396 -18.28 28.19 31.06
C VAL A 396 -19.76 27.88 30.82
N VAL A 397 -20.11 27.65 29.54
CA VAL A 397 -21.38 27.03 29.17
C VAL A 397 -21.13 25.55 28.92
N GLU A 398 -22.06 24.72 29.38
CA GLU A 398 -21.89 23.27 29.34
C GLU A 398 -23.21 22.58 28.95
N ALA A 399 -23.18 21.64 28.06
CA ALA A 399 -24.29 20.79 27.65
C ALA A 399 -23.91 19.31 27.72
N GLY A 400 -24.80 18.51 28.31
CA GLY A 400 -24.51 17.11 28.60
C GLY A 400 -23.50 16.92 29.73
N ALA A 401 -22.79 15.83 29.73
CA ALA A 401 -21.74 15.51 30.72
C ALA A 401 -20.72 14.53 30.11
N ALA A 402 -19.50 14.54 30.67
CA ALA A 402 -18.48 13.55 30.28
C ALA A 402 -19.03 12.14 30.52
N PRO A 403 -18.97 11.23 29.52
CA PRO A 403 -19.44 9.88 29.73
C PRO A 403 -18.60 9.16 30.80
N ASP A 404 -19.26 8.36 31.63
CA ASP A 404 -18.56 7.50 32.57
C ASP A 404 -17.81 6.40 31.80
N THR A 405 -16.50 6.48 31.82
CA THR A 405 -15.59 5.49 31.22
C THR A 405 -14.86 4.66 32.29
N SER A 406 -15.29 4.76 33.54
CA SER A 406 -14.68 4.00 34.65
C SER A 406 -14.78 2.49 34.40
N ARG A 407 -13.66 1.82 34.45
CA ARG A 407 -13.54 0.38 34.33
C ARG A 407 -12.29 -0.12 35.02
N ALA A 408 -12.37 -1.30 35.57
CA ALA A 408 -11.24 -1.95 36.23
C ALA A 408 -11.14 -3.41 35.81
N TYR A 409 -9.94 -3.90 35.65
CA TYR A 409 -9.68 -5.28 35.29
C TYR A 409 -8.72 -5.91 36.28
N ARG A 410 -8.93 -7.20 36.59
CA ARG A 410 -8.05 -7.96 37.43
C ARG A 410 -6.76 -8.29 36.68
N LEU A 411 -5.63 -8.12 37.37
CA LEU A 411 -4.32 -8.57 36.93
C LEU A 411 -3.90 -9.81 37.73
N ASP A 412 -3.65 -10.93 37.06
CA ASP A 412 -2.93 -12.07 37.64
C ASP A 412 -1.44 -11.97 37.22
N PRO A 413 -0.52 -11.65 38.14
CA PRO A 413 0.89 -11.47 37.79
C PRO A 413 1.55 -12.70 37.14
N ALA A 414 1.08 -13.91 37.46
CA ALA A 414 1.60 -15.16 36.89
C ALA A 414 1.23 -15.28 35.40
N ARG A 415 0.14 -14.64 34.98
CA ARG A 415 -0.33 -14.69 33.61
C ARG A 415 0.59 -13.93 32.63
N THR A 416 1.31 -12.93 33.10
CA THR A 416 2.32 -12.22 32.29
C THR A 416 3.36 -13.20 31.75
N GLN A 417 3.89 -14.09 32.60
CA GLN A 417 4.84 -15.10 32.14
C GLN A 417 4.20 -16.14 31.21
N SER A 418 2.98 -16.58 31.49
CA SER A 418 2.33 -17.62 30.67
C SER A 418 1.86 -17.10 29.31
N LEU A 419 1.47 -15.82 29.21
CA LEU A 419 0.95 -15.21 27.97
C LEU A 419 2.08 -14.66 27.09
N VAL A 420 3.02 -13.90 27.67
CA VAL A 420 4.09 -13.23 26.95
C VAL A 420 5.42 -14.01 27.01
N GLY A 421 5.63 -14.84 28.03
CA GLY A 421 6.89 -15.56 28.20
C GLY A 421 7.98 -14.77 28.95
N MET A 422 7.63 -13.62 29.51
CA MET A 422 8.54 -12.76 30.28
C MET A 422 8.32 -12.97 31.80
N ASP A 423 9.39 -13.22 32.51
CA ASP A 423 9.37 -13.22 33.97
C ASP A 423 9.62 -11.79 34.48
N ILE A 424 8.53 -11.12 34.87
CA ILE A 424 8.54 -9.75 35.39
C ILE A 424 8.01 -9.79 36.83
N PRO A 425 8.79 -9.34 37.81
CA PRO A 425 8.33 -9.35 39.22
C PRO A 425 7.02 -8.57 39.42
N GLU A 426 6.12 -9.05 40.26
CA GLU A 426 4.82 -8.42 40.51
C GLU A 426 4.95 -6.94 40.89
N ALA A 427 5.90 -6.59 41.75
CA ALA A 427 6.12 -5.19 42.14
C ALA A 427 6.48 -4.30 40.93
N GLN A 428 7.22 -4.83 39.96
CA GLN A 428 7.54 -4.11 38.74
C GLN A 428 6.33 -4.01 37.83
N GLN A 429 5.48 -5.05 37.73
CA GLN A 429 4.24 -5.00 36.94
C GLN A 429 3.32 -3.92 37.47
N ARG A 430 3.13 -3.84 38.77
CA ARG A 430 2.30 -2.79 39.42
C ARG A 430 2.89 -1.39 39.19
N ALA A 431 4.17 -1.19 39.46
CA ALA A 431 4.84 0.08 39.28
C ALA A 431 4.76 0.57 37.82
N THR A 432 4.81 -0.33 36.84
CA THR A 432 4.64 -0.02 35.42
C THR A 432 3.26 0.54 35.13
N LEU A 433 2.21 -0.13 35.63
CA LEU A 433 0.83 0.33 35.42
C LEU A 433 0.59 1.67 36.11
N GLU A 434 1.06 1.83 37.35
CA GLU A 434 0.95 3.11 38.09
C GLU A 434 1.66 4.25 37.37
N ALA A 435 2.86 4.02 36.80
CA ALA A 435 3.59 5.02 36.00
C ALA A 435 2.83 5.42 34.72
N LEU A 436 2.04 4.53 34.15
CA LEU A 436 1.15 4.79 33.01
C LEU A 436 -0.17 5.47 33.41
N GLY A 437 -0.42 5.63 34.73
CA GLY A 437 -1.61 6.31 35.25
C GLY A 437 -2.77 5.40 35.66
N PHE A 438 -2.57 4.08 35.70
CA PHE A 438 -3.53 3.15 36.29
C PHE A 438 -3.54 3.30 37.82
N VAL A 439 -4.68 3.11 38.46
CA VAL A 439 -4.79 3.07 39.91
C VAL A 439 -4.98 1.62 40.34
N MET A 440 -4.04 1.13 41.18
CA MET A 440 -4.06 -0.24 41.63
C MET A 440 -4.76 -0.37 43.00
N ASP A 441 -5.85 -1.14 43.04
CA ASP A 441 -6.56 -1.51 44.26
C ASP A 441 -6.55 -3.04 44.41
N GLY A 442 -5.66 -3.54 45.26
CA GLY A 442 -5.36 -4.98 45.34
C GLY A 442 -4.86 -5.53 44.02
N ASP A 443 -5.56 -6.48 43.42
CA ASP A 443 -5.27 -7.05 42.09
C ASP A 443 -6.09 -6.39 40.97
N MET A 444 -6.88 -5.37 41.26
CA MET A 444 -7.66 -4.62 40.31
C MET A 444 -6.89 -3.39 39.83
N ALA A 445 -6.75 -3.27 38.51
CA ALA A 445 -6.19 -2.11 37.83
C ALA A 445 -7.31 -1.25 37.24
N GLN A 446 -7.49 -0.05 37.80
CA GLN A 446 -8.44 0.94 37.30
C GLN A 446 -7.85 1.64 36.08
N VAL A 447 -8.54 1.60 34.96
CA VAL A 447 -8.07 2.13 33.68
C VAL A 447 -8.24 3.65 33.62
N PRO A 448 -7.20 4.41 33.25
CA PRO A 448 -7.33 5.86 33.08
C PRO A 448 -8.22 6.22 31.90
N SER A 449 -8.91 7.36 31.99
CA SER A 449 -9.91 7.81 30.99
C SER A 449 -9.35 8.00 29.57
N TRP A 450 -8.05 8.28 29.45
CA TRP A 450 -7.36 8.46 28.15
C TRP A 450 -6.97 7.16 27.45
N ARG A 451 -7.26 5.98 28.06
CA ARG A 451 -6.92 4.66 27.46
C ARG A 451 -8.19 3.89 27.06
N PRO A 452 -8.88 4.31 25.99
CA PRO A 452 -10.11 3.64 25.53
C PRO A 452 -9.86 2.20 25.03
N ASP A 453 -8.64 1.87 24.67
CA ASP A 453 -8.17 0.59 24.14
C ASP A 453 -8.11 -0.53 25.18
N VAL A 454 -7.85 -0.20 26.44
CA VAL A 454 -7.71 -1.21 27.51
C VAL A 454 -9.09 -1.75 27.90
N GLN A 455 -9.37 -3.01 27.52
CA GLN A 455 -10.67 -3.67 27.71
C GLN A 455 -10.57 -5.03 28.43
N GLY A 456 -9.39 -5.39 28.95
CA GLY A 456 -9.19 -6.64 29.65
C GLY A 456 -7.79 -6.82 30.20
N GLU A 457 -7.59 -7.96 30.87
CA GLU A 457 -6.31 -8.32 31.45
C GLU A 457 -5.18 -8.44 30.43
N ALA A 458 -5.49 -8.91 29.22
CA ALA A 458 -4.47 -9.04 28.16
C ALA A 458 -3.87 -7.68 27.79
N ASP A 459 -4.67 -6.62 27.81
CA ASP A 459 -4.21 -5.26 27.53
C ASP A 459 -3.32 -4.72 28.67
N LEU A 460 -3.63 -5.07 29.95
CA LEU A 460 -2.74 -4.76 31.07
C LEU A 460 -1.38 -5.44 30.92
N ILE A 461 -1.39 -6.71 30.50
CA ILE A 461 -0.16 -7.49 30.27
C ILE A 461 0.63 -6.93 29.08
N GLU A 462 -0.04 -6.47 28.03
CA GLU A 462 0.60 -5.77 26.90
C GLU A 462 1.36 -4.54 27.40
N GLU A 463 0.73 -3.70 28.22
CA GLU A 463 1.37 -2.51 28.77
C GLU A 463 2.62 -2.86 29.61
N ILE A 464 2.51 -3.85 30.46
CA ILE A 464 3.63 -4.33 31.28
C ILE A 464 4.79 -4.83 30.41
N ALA A 465 4.48 -5.64 29.40
CA ALA A 465 5.47 -6.25 28.52
C ALA A 465 6.19 -5.22 27.64
N ARG A 466 5.45 -4.29 27.02
CA ARG A 466 6.04 -3.26 26.16
C ARG A 466 6.93 -2.28 26.94
N ILE A 467 6.50 -1.86 28.14
CA ILE A 467 7.35 -1.01 29.00
C ILE A 467 8.59 -1.75 29.49
N ALA A 468 8.49 -3.06 29.79
CA ALA A 468 9.65 -3.88 30.16
C ALA A 468 10.63 -4.14 29.00
N SER A 469 10.24 -3.90 27.76
CA SER A 469 10.91 -4.19 26.48
C SER A 469 10.73 -5.63 25.98
N LEU A 470 10.07 -5.74 24.83
CA LEU A 470 9.92 -7.01 24.10
C LEU A 470 11.26 -7.56 23.58
N SER A 471 12.29 -6.72 23.48
CA SER A 471 13.66 -7.14 23.14
C SER A 471 14.28 -8.09 24.17
N ARG A 472 13.70 -8.17 25.38
CA ARG A 472 14.10 -9.14 26.42
C ARG A 472 13.56 -10.55 26.19
N LEU A 473 12.61 -10.73 25.26
CA LEU A 473 12.05 -12.04 24.94
C LEU A 473 13.11 -12.97 24.37
N GLN A 474 13.19 -14.16 24.93
CA GLN A 474 14.04 -15.21 24.40
C GLN A 474 13.19 -16.23 23.63
N GLY A 475 13.46 -16.34 22.34
CA GLY A 475 12.81 -17.34 21.50
C GLY A 475 13.11 -18.76 21.98
N LYS A 476 12.06 -19.56 22.22
CA LYS A 476 12.21 -21.00 22.50
C LYS A 476 11.85 -21.78 21.24
N PRO A 477 12.75 -22.61 20.70
CA PRO A 477 12.41 -23.48 19.58
C PRO A 477 11.25 -24.41 19.95
N LEU A 478 10.34 -24.63 19.00
CA LEU A 478 9.29 -25.62 19.19
C LEU A 478 9.93 -27.01 19.49
N PRO A 479 9.45 -27.76 20.48
CA PRO A 479 9.97 -29.09 20.73
C PRO A 479 9.76 -29.99 19.52
N ARG A 480 10.79 -30.70 19.11
CA ARG A 480 10.67 -31.68 18.03
C ARG A 480 9.73 -32.80 18.45
N PRO A 481 8.73 -33.17 17.63
CA PRO A 481 7.87 -34.34 17.91
C PRO A 481 8.75 -35.60 18.10
N ARG A 482 8.34 -36.51 19.00
CA ARG A 482 9.05 -37.79 19.23
C ARG A 482 9.19 -38.59 17.92
N ALA A 483 8.22 -38.50 17.02
CA ALA A 483 8.22 -39.18 15.72
C ALA A 483 9.10 -38.46 14.65
N GLY A 484 9.87 -37.43 15.05
CA GLY A 484 10.61 -36.56 14.12
C GLY A 484 9.74 -35.44 13.50
N VAL A 485 10.39 -34.57 12.73
CA VAL A 485 9.69 -33.51 11.99
C VAL A 485 8.99 -34.15 10.78
N PRO A 486 7.66 -34.10 10.69
CA PRO A 486 6.98 -34.64 9.52
C PRO A 486 7.40 -33.87 8.28
N LEU A 487 7.68 -34.57 7.19
CA LEU A 487 7.91 -33.93 5.89
C LEU A 487 6.64 -33.19 5.47
N PRO A 488 6.78 -32.02 4.84
CA PRO A 488 5.64 -31.30 4.30
C PRO A 488 4.84 -32.20 3.35
N VAL A 489 3.55 -32.38 3.63
CA VAL A 489 2.65 -33.16 2.78
C VAL A 489 1.94 -32.20 1.83
N LEU A 490 2.42 -32.14 0.59
CA LEU A 490 1.74 -31.40 -0.46
C LEU A 490 0.49 -32.17 -0.90
N THR A 491 -0.63 -31.45 -1.08
CA THR A 491 -1.83 -32.01 -1.70
C THR A 491 -1.55 -32.45 -3.15
N PRO A 492 -2.35 -33.33 -3.73
CA PRO A 492 -2.21 -33.68 -5.15
C PRO A 492 -2.24 -32.45 -6.07
N LEU A 493 -3.09 -31.45 -5.77
CA LEU A 493 -3.17 -30.20 -6.54
C LEU A 493 -1.87 -29.40 -6.45
N GLN A 494 -1.34 -29.15 -5.26
CA GLN A 494 -0.06 -28.42 -5.06
C GLN A 494 1.12 -29.12 -5.78
N ARG A 495 1.16 -30.47 -5.78
CA ARG A 495 2.16 -31.21 -6.55
C ARG A 495 2.03 -30.99 -8.04
N ARG A 496 0.79 -30.98 -8.57
CA ARG A 496 0.48 -30.70 -9.98
C ARG A 496 0.87 -29.28 -10.39
N GLU A 497 0.52 -28.28 -9.56
CA GLU A 497 0.89 -26.89 -9.79
C GLU A 497 2.42 -26.74 -9.90
N GLY A 498 3.16 -27.30 -8.95
CA GLY A 498 4.62 -27.30 -8.99
C GLY A 498 5.23 -28.06 -10.20
N ALA A 499 4.60 -29.17 -10.62
CA ALA A 499 5.03 -29.92 -11.79
C ALA A 499 4.71 -29.18 -13.09
N ALA A 500 3.51 -28.61 -13.21
CA ALA A 500 3.10 -27.82 -14.37
C ALA A 500 3.99 -26.58 -14.57
N ARG A 501 4.28 -25.83 -13.49
CA ARG A 501 5.18 -24.66 -13.52
C ARG A 501 6.57 -25.03 -14.03
N ARG A 502 7.18 -26.10 -13.50
CA ARG A 502 8.50 -26.58 -13.95
C ARG A 502 8.48 -27.06 -15.40
N MET A 503 7.40 -27.70 -15.83
CA MET A 503 7.28 -28.15 -17.21
C MET A 503 7.16 -26.98 -18.18
N ALA A 504 6.35 -25.95 -17.87
CA ALA A 504 6.27 -24.76 -18.70
C ALA A 504 7.64 -24.04 -18.83
N ALA A 505 8.36 -23.90 -17.72
CA ALA A 505 9.73 -23.36 -17.76
C ALA A 505 10.70 -24.23 -18.59
N ALA A 506 10.60 -25.58 -18.49
CA ALA A 506 11.41 -26.49 -19.27
C ALA A 506 11.09 -26.46 -20.78
N LEU A 507 9.87 -26.09 -21.17
CA LEU A 507 9.46 -25.82 -22.54
C LEU A 507 9.99 -24.50 -23.10
N GLY A 508 10.66 -23.67 -22.27
CA GLY A 508 11.27 -22.41 -22.67
C GLY A 508 10.42 -21.16 -22.42
N TYR A 509 9.34 -21.26 -21.65
CA TYR A 509 8.52 -20.12 -21.31
C TYR A 509 9.13 -19.33 -20.14
N ASN A 510 8.97 -18.00 -20.19
CA ASN A 510 9.28 -17.09 -19.09
C ASN A 510 8.04 -16.92 -18.19
N GLU A 511 8.21 -17.13 -16.88
CA GLU A 511 7.12 -16.96 -15.93
C GLU A 511 6.78 -15.49 -15.73
N CYS A 512 5.49 -15.19 -15.79
CA CYS A 512 4.93 -13.90 -15.44
C CYS A 512 4.14 -14.02 -14.14
N VAL A 513 4.12 -12.93 -13.37
CA VAL A 513 3.23 -12.75 -12.24
C VAL A 513 2.48 -11.44 -12.49
N THR A 514 1.22 -11.55 -12.90
CA THR A 514 0.41 -10.40 -13.23
C THR A 514 -0.67 -10.16 -12.17
N TYR A 515 -1.23 -8.95 -12.14
CA TYR A 515 -2.26 -8.62 -11.17
C TYR A 515 -3.55 -9.42 -11.40
N SER A 516 -4.20 -9.83 -10.30
CA SER A 516 -5.53 -10.42 -10.33
C SER A 516 -6.62 -9.41 -10.66
N PHE A 517 -6.33 -8.13 -10.55
CA PHE A 517 -7.23 -7.03 -10.86
C PHE A 517 -6.90 -6.47 -12.24
N ILE A 518 -7.92 -6.32 -13.07
CA ILE A 518 -7.84 -5.79 -14.45
C ILE A 518 -9.01 -4.81 -14.69
N ASP A 519 -8.98 -4.08 -15.78
CA ASP A 519 -10.10 -3.23 -16.19
C ASP A 519 -11.29 -4.05 -16.70
N GLU A 520 -12.49 -3.44 -16.63
CA GLU A 520 -13.75 -4.06 -17.05
C GLU A 520 -13.74 -4.52 -18.51
N ALA A 521 -13.23 -3.68 -19.42
CA ALA A 521 -13.22 -3.99 -20.84
C ALA A 521 -12.35 -5.20 -21.16
N SER A 522 -11.17 -5.30 -20.55
CA SER A 522 -10.30 -6.48 -20.64
C SER A 522 -10.96 -7.71 -20.02
N ALA A 523 -11.63 -7.59 -18.87
CA ALA A 523 -12.35 -8.71 -18.27
C ALA A 523 -13.48 -9.21 -19.17
N ALA A 524 -14.26 -8.33 -19.76
CA ALA A 524 -15.38 -8.65 -20.65
C ALA A 524 -14.95 -9.40 -21.92
N LEU A 525 -13.75 -9.10 -22.47
CA LEU A 525 -13.21 -9.83 -23.63
C LEU A 525 -13.02 -11.33 -23.36
N PHE A 526 -12.86 -11.72 -22.09
CA PHE A 526 -12.58 -13.09 -21.64
C PHE A 526 -13.72 -13.69 -20.80
N GLY A 527 -14.93 -13.17 -20.98
CA GLY A 527 -16.15 -13.72 -20.34
C GLY A 527 -16.36 -13.29 -18.89
N GLY A 528 -15.62 -12.31 -18.39
CA GLY A 528 -15.81 -11.66 -17.09
C GLY A 528 -16.50 -10.30 -17.19
N GLY A 529 -16.19 -9.42 -16.22
CA GLY A 529 -16.73 -8.05 -16.19
C GLY A 529 -18.14 -7.94 -15.56
N SER A 530 -18.61 -8.98 -14.87
CA SER A 530 -19.87 -8.92 -14.12
C SER A 530 -19.73 -8.19 -12.79
N ASP A 531 -20.84 -7.69 -12.25
CA ASP A 531 -20.88 -7.04 -10.93
C ASP A 531 -20.40 -7.95 -9.79
N ALA A 532 -20.53 -9.27 -9.93
CA ALA A 532 -20.11 -10.26 -8.94
C ALA A 532 -18.58 -10.24 -8.69
N VAL A 533 -17.80 -9.79 -9.67
CA VAL A 533 -16.32 -9.71 -9.60
C VAL A 533 -15.80 -8.28 -9.64
N ARG A 534 -16.69 -7.28 -9.54
CA ARG A 534 -16.33 -5.86 -9.47
C ARG A 534 -15.84 -5.49 -8.08
N ILE A 535 -14.74 -4.75 -8.03
CA ILE A 535 -14.18 -4.22 -6.77
C ILE A 535 -14.97 -2.96 -6.38
N GLU A 536 -15.45 -2.91 -5.14
CA GLU A 536 -16.26 -1.79 -4.64
C GLU A 536 -15.47 -0.48 -4.57
N ASN A 537 -14.20 -0.55 -4.16
CA ASN A 537 -13.32 0.61 -3.99
C ASN A 537 -11.96 0.39 -4.67
N PRO A 538 -11.92 0.29 -6.01
CA PRO A 538 -10.68 0.02 -6.72
C PRO A 538 -9.67 1.17 -6.57
N ILE A 539 -8.38 0.84 -6.55
CA ILE A 539 -7.29 1.85 -6.51
C ILE A 539 -7.32 2.73 -7.78
N SER A 540 -7.67 2.14 -8.91
CA SER A 540 -7.87 2.85 -10.19
C SER A 540 -8.91 2.13 -11.04
N SER A 541 -9.45 2.81 -12.06
CA SER A 541 -10.37 2.22 -13.05
C SER A 541 -9.75 1.04 -13.82
N GLU A 542 -8.43 1.02 -13.93
CA GLU A 542 -7.67 -0.07 -14.58
C GLU A 542 -7.61 -1.35 -13.74
N MET A 543 -8.00 -1.30 -12.47
CA MET A 543 -7.98 -2.42 -11.52
C MET A 543 -9.37 -2.67 -10.91
N SER A 544 -10.41 -2.53 -11.70
CA SER A 544 -11.80 -2.51 -11.23
C SER A 544 -12.48 -3.89 -11.11
N HIS A 545 -11.92 -4.95 -11.73
CA HIS A 545 -12.52 -6.28 -11.76
C HIS A 545 -11.51 -7.39 -11.51
N LEU A 546 -11.96 -8.50 -10.94
CA LEU A 546 -11.17 -9.73 -10.86
C LEU A 546 -11.08 -10.39 -12.23
N ARG A 547 -9.89 -10.89 -12.59
CA ARG A 547 -9.62 -11.54 -13.88
C ARG A 547 -10.35 -12.89 -14.04
N PRO A 548 -11.06 -13.11 -15.15
CA PRO A 548 -11.72 -14.40 -15.43
C PRO A 548 -10.76 -15.44 -16.03
N ASP A 549 -9.63 -14.99 -16.62
CA ASP A 549 -8.60 -15.78 -17.30
C ASP A 549 -7.22 -15.15 -17.08
N LEU A 550 -6.13 -15.89 -17.32
CA LEU A 550 -4.76 -15.37 -17.25
C LEU A 550 -4.31 -14.66 -18.53
N LEU A 551 -4.99 -14.90 -19.66
CA LEU A 551 -4.64 -14.31 -20.96
C LEU A 551 -4.61 -12.79 -20.97
N PRO A 552 -5.53 -12.04 -20.32
CA PRO A 552 -5.44 -10.58 -20.27
C PRO A 552 -4.10 -10.08 -19.76
N GLY A 553 -3.64 -10.63 -18.64
CA GLY A 553 -2.34 -10.27 -18.04
C GLY A 553 -1.16 -10.60 -18.94
N LEU A 554 -1.16 -11.79 -19.56
CA LEU A 554 -0.11 -12.22 -20.47
C LEU A 554 -0.09 -11.41 -21.77
N LEU A 555 -1.26 -11.07 -22.35
CA LEU A 555 -1.34 -10.21 -23.54
C LEU A 555 -0.88 -8.79 -23.24
N ALA A 556 -1.24 -8.22 -22.10
CA ALA A 556 -0.72 -6.93 -21.66
C ALA A 556 0.81 -6.95 -21.46
N ALA A 557 1.35 -8.06 -20.93
CA ALA A 557 2.80 -8.27 -20.85
C ALA A 557 3.44 -8.37 -22.24
N ALA A 558 2.81 -9.08 -23.16
CA ALA A 558 3.29 -9.20 -24.54
C ALA A 558 3.30 -7.84 -25.25
N ALA A 559 2.24 -7.04 -25.15
CA ALA A 559 2.17 -5.70 -25.73
C ALA A 559 3.30 -4.80 -25.22
N ARG A 560 3.54 -4.78 -23.89
CA ARG A 560 4.65 -4.01 -23.30
C ARG A 560 6.03 -4.46 -23.78
N ASN A 561 6.24 -5.75 -23.96
CA ASN A 561 7.50 -6.28 -24.46
C ASN A 561 7.69 -5.97 -25.96
N GLN A 562 6.63 -6.08 -26.76
CA GLN A 562 6.67 -5.70 -28.17
C GLN A 562 6.97 -4.21 -28.36
N ALA A 563 6.42 -3.34 -27.50
CA ALA A 563 6.73 -1.90 -27.50
C ALA A 563 8.21 -1.61 -27.20
N ARG A 564 8.90 -2.54 -26.50
CA ARG A 564 10.34 -2.49 -26.20
C ARG A 564 11.21 -3.18 -27.26
N GLY A 565 10.61 -3.70 -28.34
CA GLY A 565 11.32 -4.34 -29.43
C GLY A 565 11.48 -5.86 -29.34
N PHE A 566 10.91 -6.52 -28.34
CA PHE A 566 10.93 -7.99 -28.23
C PHE A 566 9.78 -8.59 -29.04
N ALA A 567 10.08 -9.15 -30.20
CA ALA A 567 9.08 -9.69 -31.11
C ALA A 567 8.75 -11.18 -30.87
N ASP A 568 9.70 -11.96 -30.40
CA ASP A 568 9.56 -13.40 -30.15
C ASP A 568 9.36 -13.61 -28.63
N LEU A 569 8.17 -14.07 -28.24
CA LEU A 569 7.78 -14.18 -26.84
C LEU A 569 7.20 -15.56 -26.54
N ALA A 570 7.65 -16.17 -25.45
CA ALA A 570 7.08 -17.36 -24.84
C ALA A 570 6.86 -17.03 -23.35
N LEU A 571 5.63 -16.72 -22.97
CA LEU A 571 5.25 -16.27 -21.63
C LEU A 571 4.27 -17.26 -20.99
N PHE A 572 4.38 -17.49 -19.70
CA PHE A 572 3.36 -18.26 -18.98
C PHE A 572 3.08 -17.68 -17.60
N GLU A 573 1.92 -18.01 -17.07
CA GLU A 573 1.55 -17.75 -15.70
C GLU A 573 0.78 -18.95 -15.13
N LEU A 574 1.03 -19.28 -13.87
CA LEU A 574 0.23 -20.19 -13.08
C LEU A 574 -0.35 -19.40 -11.90
N GLY A 575 -1.67 -19.23 -11.90
CA GLY A 575 -2.32 -18.38 -10.91
C GLY A 575 -3.83 -18.58 -10.83
N PRO A 576 -4.49 -17.88 -9.88
CA PRO A 576 -5.93 -17.92 -9.72
C PRO A 576 -6.65 -17.10 -10.78
N VAL A 577 -7.84 -17.59 -11.15
CA VAL A 577 -8.85 -16.88 -11.94
C VAL A 577 -10.18 -16.97 -11.21
N PHE A 578 -11.09 -16.06 -11.49
CA PHE A 578 -12.28 -15.83 -10.68
C PHE A 578 -13.54 -15.87 -11.52
N SER A 579 -14.52 -16.66 -11.09
CA SER A 579 -15.86 -16.72 -11.68
C SER A 579 -16.91 -16.00 -10.83
N GLY A 580 -16.56 -15.61 -9.60
CA GLY A 580 -17.36 -14.87 -8.65
C GLY A 580 -16.50 -14.28 -7.54
N GLY A 581 -17.14 -13.69 -6.53
CA GLY A 581 -16.48 -13.00 -5.40
C GLY A 581 -16.21 -13.89 -4.19
N GLU A 582 -16.78 -15.09 -4.13
CA GLU A 582 -16.65 -15.98 -2.99
C GLU A 582 -15.39 -16.86 -3.08
N PRO A 583 -14.79 -17.29 -1.95
CA PRO A 583 -13.58 -18.10 -1.94
C PRO A 583 -13.65 -19.39 -2.76
N GLY A 584 -14.82 -20.00 -2.90
CA GLY A 584 -15.06 -21.20 -3.69
C GLY A 584 -15.18 -20.97 -5.19
N GLU A 585 -15.23 -19.74 -5.64
CA GLU A 585 -15.43 -19.33 -7.04
C GLU A 585 -14.12 -18.94 -7.72
N GLN A 586 -13.00 -19.29 -7.14
CA GLN A 586 -11.68 -19.18 -7.74
C GLN A 586 -11.10 -20.54 -8.11
N THR A 587 -10.36 -20.59 -9.23
CA THR A 587 -9.67 -21.80 -9.69
C THR A 587 -8.27 -21.47 -10.15
N VAL A 588 -7.34 -22.42 -10.00
CA VAL A 588 -5.96 -22.26 -10.49
C VAL A 588 -5.86 -22.77 -11.92
N GLN A 589 -5.34 -21.93 -12.79
CA GLN A 589 -5.02 -22.27 -14.19
C GLN A 589 -3.52 -22.07 -14.46
N LEU A 590 -3.02 -22.76 -15.49
CA LEU A 590 -1.75 -22.46 -16.11
C LEU A 590 -2.02 -22.05 -17.55
N THR A 591 -1.62 -20.86 -17.93
CA THR A 591 -1.75 -20.35 -19.31
C THR A 591 -0.39 -20.04 -19.90
N GLY A 592 -0.15 -20.47 -21.11
CA GLY A 592 1.03 -20.13 -21.93
C GLY A 592 0.63 -19.31 -23.15
N LEU A 593 1.48 -18.36 -23.53
CA LEU A 593 1.32 -17.48 -24.69
C LEU A 593 2.58 -17.47 -25.54
N LEU A 594 2.43 -17.74 -26.83
CA LEU A 594 3.48 -17.72 -27.87
C LEU A 594 3.20 -16.62 -28.88
N VAL A 595 4.21 -15.80 -29.19
CA VAL A 595 4.15 -14.76 -30.22
C VAL A 595 5.46 -14.77 -31.00
N GLY A 596 5.40 -14.59 -32.32
CA GLY A 596 6.58 -14.45 -33.17
C GLY A 596 7.12 -15.79 -33.67
N ALA A 597 8.36 -16.11 -33.39
CA ALA A 597 9.04 -17.31 -33.91
C ALA A 597 9.36 -18.36 -32.83
N SER A 598 9.42 -19.63 -33.22
CA SER A 598 9.66 -20.79 -32.35
C SER A 598 11.08 -20.87 -31.79
N ALA A 599 12.03 -20.14 -32.40
CA ALA A 599 13.43 -20.09 -31.95
C ALA A 599 14.06 -18.75 -32.36
N PRO A 600 15.09 -18.27 -31.64
CA PRO A 600 15.90 -17.15 -32.09
C PRO A 600 16.58 -17.45 -33.43
N ARG A 601 16.94 -16.39 -34.15
CA ARG A 601 17.70 -16.53 -35.40
C ARG A 601 19.11 -17.06 -35.07
N ASP A 602 19.48 -18.19 -35.66
CA ASP A 602 20.83 -18.76 -35.60
C ASP A 602 21.39 -19.07 -36.98
N ALA A 603 22.65 -19.52 -37.03
CA ALA A 603 23.33 -19.84 -38.29
C ALA A 603 22.90 -21.19 -38.88
N PHE A 604 22.26 -22.06 -38.11
CA PHE A 604 21.98 -23.46 -38.47
C PHE A 604 20.49 -23.81 -38.39
N GLY A 605 19.71 -23.05 -37.65
CA GLY A 605 18.30 -23.34 -37.34
C GLY A 605 17.34 -22.78 -38.37
N SER A 606 16.31 -23.53 -38.69
CA SER A 606 15.15 -23.04 -39.43
C SER A 606 14.21 -22.30 -38.48
N ARG A 607 14.35 -20.97 -38.39
CA ARG A 607 13.37 -20.13 -37.72
C ARG A 607 12.04 -20.21 -38.46
N ARG A 608 10.96 -20.63 -37.76
CA ARG A 608 9.60 -20.61 -38.27
C ARG A 608 8.68 -19.82 -37.36
N PRO A 609 7.59 -19.25 -37.84
CA PRO A 609 6.55 -18.71 -36.98
C PRO A 609 5.99 -19.81 -36.06
N VAL A 610 5.61 -19.39 -34.84
CA VAL A 610 4.84 -20.28 -33.95
C VAL A 610 3.46 -20.54 -34.54
N ASP A 611 2.87 -21.69 -34.23
CA ASP A 611 1.55 -22.06 -34.74
C ASP A 611 0.69 -22.79 -33.70
N VAL A 612 -0.52 -23.17 -34.09
CA VAL A 612 -1.48 -23.86 -33.22
C VAL A 612 -0.97 -25.20 -32.69
N TYR A 613 -0.08 -25.87 -33.42
CA TYR A 613 0.46 -27.18 -33.01
C TYR A 613 1.53 -27.03 -31.92
N ASP A 614 2.27 -25.91 -31.89
CA ASP A 614 3.15 -25.59 -30.77
C ASP A 614 2.35 -25.46 -29.45
N ALA A 615 1.32 -24.63 -29.46
CA ALA A 615 0.46 -24.47 -28.29
C ALA A 615 -0.24 -25.78 -27.85
N LYS A 616 -0.64 -26.62 -28.83
CA LYS A 616 -1.22 -27.93 -28.55
C LYS A 616 -0.21 -28.89 -27.93
N ALA A 617 0.99 -29.01 -28.50
CA ALA A 617 2.04 -29.88 -28.01
C ALA A 617 2.45 -29.53 -26.58
N ASP A 618 2.57 -28.24 -26.28
CA ASP A 618 2.94 -27.74 -24.95
C ASP A 618 1.82 -28.01 -23.92
N ALA A 619 0.57 -27.81 -24.31
CA ALA A 619 -0.58 -28.17 -23.45
C ALA A 619 -0.61 -29.67 -23.14
N GLU A 620 -0.39 -30.55 -24.16
CA GLU A 620 -0.34 -31.99 -23.99
C GLU A 620 0.85 -32.43 -23.11
N ALA A 621 2.04 -31.82 -23.27
CA ALA A 621 3.21 -32.08 -22.45
C ALA A 621 2.96 -31.75 -20.97
N ILE A 622 2.34 -30.62 -20.71
CA ILE A 622 1.97 -30.21 -19.33
C ILE A 622 0.92 -31.17 -18.77
N LEU A 623 -0.14 -31.47 -19.51
CA LEU A 623 -1.20 -32.41 -19.09
C LEU A 623 -0.61 -33.79 -18.78
N SER A 624 0.29 -34.29 -19.59
CA SER A 624 1.01 -35.57 -19.36
C SER A 624 1.82 -35.53 -18.07
N THR A 625 2.53 -34.42 -17.83
CA THR A 625 3.37 -34.22 -16.64
C THR A 625 2.56 -34.21 -15.35
N ILE A 626 1.35 -33.64 -15.36
CA ILE A 626 0.45 -33.61 -14.20
C ILE A 626 -0.47 -34.82 -14.08
N GLY A 627 -0.29 -35.82 -14.96
CA GLY A 627 -0.96 -37.13 -14.89
C GLY A 627 -2.35 -37.13 -15.49
N ALA A 628 -2.61 -36.34 -16.53
CA ALA A 628 -3.83 -36.44 -17.30
C ALA A 628 -3.91 -37.77 -18.08
N PRO A 629 -5.10 -38.40 -18.19
CA PRO A 629 -5.29 -39.61 -18.93
C PRO A 629 -5.03 -39.43 -20.43
N ALA A 630 -4.25 -40.31 -21.04
CA ALA A 630 -3.93 -40.28 -22.48
C ALA A 630 -5.13 -40.40 -23.45
N ARG A 631 -6.33 -40.77 -22.92
CA ARG A 631 -7.57 -40.90 -23.70
C ARG A 631 -8.36 -39.62 -23.87
N ALA A 632 -7.84 -38.49 -23.45
CA ALA A 632 -8.49 -37.19 -23.68
C ALA A 632 -8.63 -36.94 -25.19
N GLN A 633 -9.74 -36.36 -25.59
CA GLN A 633 -10.06 -36.06 -26.98
C GLN A 633 -10.13 -34.57 -27.22
N VAL A 634 -9.94 -34.19 -28.48
CA VAL A 634 -10.06 -32.78 -28.89
C VAL A 634 -11.49 -32.51 -29.37
N ASP A 635 -12.11 -31.44 -28.89
CA ASP A 635 -13.37 -30.89 -29.36
C ASP A 635 -13.23 -29.41 -29.75
N ARG A 636 -14.27 -28.84 -30.38
CA ARG A 636 -14.29 -27.45 -30.87
C ARG A 636 -15.31 -26.57 -30.13
N LYS A 637 -15.66 -26.88 -28.90
CA LYS A 637 -16.55 -26.08 -28.07
C LYS A 637 -15.75 -24.95 -27.42
N LEU A 638 -15.56 -23.83 -28.12
CA LEU A 638 -14.64 -22.77 -27.78
C LEU A 638 -15.34 -21.53 -27.22
N ASP A 639 -14.67 -20.84 -26.33
CA ASP A 639 -15.05 -19.52 -25.86
C ASP A 639 -14.71 -18.45 -26.93
N GLY A 640 -15.38 -17.28 -26.90
CA GLY A 640 -15.37 -16.29 -27.96
C GLY A 640 -14.05 -15.55 -28.20
N TRP A 641 -13.05 -15.71 -27.31
CA TRP A 641 -11.72 -15.11 -27.47
C TRP A 641 -10.72 -16.00 -28.22
N TRP A 642 -11.12 -17.23 -28.56
CA TRP A 642 -10.36 -18.13 -29.41
C TRP A 642 -10.77 -18.02 -30.87
N HIS A 643 -9.82 -18.28 -31.78
CA HIS A 643 -10.10 -18.32 -33.22
C HIS A 643 -10.96 -19.54 -33.56
N PRO A 644 -12.13 -19.41 -34.19
CA PRO A 644 -13.09 -20.48 -34.36
C PRO A 644 -12.59 -21.66 -35.20
N GLY A 645 -11.65 -21.43 -36.11
CA GLY A 645 -11.09 -22.46 -37.00
C GLY A 645 -9.69 -22.96 -36.62
N ARG A 646 -9.02 -22.33 -35.63
CA ARG A 646 -7.64 -22.66 -35.28
C ARG A 646 -7.44 -22.78 -33.75
N ALA A 647 -8.39 -23.44 -33.10
CA ALA A 647 -8.35 -23.72 -31.68
C ALA A 647 -9.15 -25.00 -31.36
N GLY A 648 -8.92 -25.57 -30.17
CA GLY A 648 -9.62 -26.75 -29.66
C GLY A 648 -9.50 -26.90 -28.15
N ASN A 649 -10.39 -27.73 -27.57
CA ASN A 649 -10.27 -28.16 -26.19
C ASN A 649 -9.74 -29.60 -26.14
N ILE A 650 -8.89 -29.88 -25.15
CA ILE A 650 -8.55 -31.24 -24.74
C ILE A 650 -9.45 -31.61 -23.57
N ALA A 651 -10.32 -32.62 -23.77
CA ALA A 651 -11.39 -32.92 -22.82
C ALA A 651 -11.58 -34.42 -22.56
N LEU A 652 -12.14 -34.73 -21.40
CA LEU A 652 -12.64 -36.07 -21.01
C LEU A 652 -14.15 -36.03 -20.88
N GLY A 653 -14.87 -36.30 -21.96
CA GLY A 653 -16.31 -36.06 -22.01
C GLY A 653 -16.63 -34.57 -21.79
N PRO A 654 -17.46 -34.21 -20.82
CA PRO A 654 -17.77 -32.80 -20.57
C PRO A 654 -16.66 -32.05 -19.80
N ASN A 655 -15.67 -32.76 -19.26
CA ASN A 655 -14.62 -32.18 -18.43
C ASN A 655 -13.48 -31.62 -19.29
N ARG A 656 -13.38 -30.31 -19.40
CA ARG A 656 -12.33 -29.57 -20.11
C ARG A 656 -11.05 -29.61 -19.28
N LEU A 657 -9.98 -30.19 -19.82
CA LEU A 657 -8.66 -30.27 -19.20
C LEU A 657 -7.74 -29.14 -19.65
N ALA A 658 -7.78 -28.78 -20.93
CA ALA A 658 -7.07 -27.66 -21.49
C ALA A 658 -7.79 -27.08 -22.70
N THR A 659 -7.53 -25.83 -23.01
CA THR A 659 -7.86 -25.18 -24.29
C THR A 659 -6.56 -24.73 -24.95
N PHE A 660 -6.46 -24.80 -26.26
CA PHE A 660 -5.29 -24.34 -27.02
C PHE A 660 -5.72 -23.73 -28.36
N GLY A 661 -4.92 -22.83 -28.88
CA GLY A 661 -5.20 -22.29 -30.20
C GLY A 661 -4.68 -20.89 -30.46
N GLU A 662 -5.09 -20.33 -31.59
CA GLU A 662 -4.85 -18.93 -31.93
C GLU A 662 -5.82 -18.05 -31.16
N VAL A 663 -5.31 -16.99 -30.54
CA VAL A 663 -6.13 -15.94 -29.93
C VAL A 663 -6.84 -15.15 -31.01
N HIS A 664 -8.12 -14.87 -30.83
CA HIS A 664 -8.94 -14.20 -31.87
C HIS A 664 -8.35 -12.84 -32.24
N PRO A 665 -8.20 -12.48 -33.54
CA PRO A 665 -7.60 -11.22 -33.99
C PRO A 665 -8.23 -9.96 -33.39
N ARG A 666 -9.56 -9.98 -33.14
CA ARG A 666 -10.23 -8.84 -32.47
C ARG A 666 -9.72 -8.61 -31.04
N VAL A 667 -9.40 -9.70 -30.33
CA VAL A 667 -8.86 -9.64 -28.96
C VAL A 667 -7.45 -9.07 -28.99
N LEU A 668 -6.60 -9.57 -29.91
CA LEU A 668 -5.25 -9.04 -30.10
C LEU A 668 -5.26 -7.54 -30.41
N LYS A 669 -6.19 -7.10 -31.29
CA LYS A 669 -6.35 -5.66 -31.59
C LYS A 669 -6.77 -4.87 -30.36
N ALA A 670 -7.72 -5.37 -29.56
CA ALA A 670 -8.21 -4.69 -28.36
C ALA A 670 -7.13 -4.60 -27.27
N MET A 671 -6.23 -5.60 -27.18
CA MET A 671 -5.13 -5.67 -26.22
C MET A 671 -3.79 -5.10 -26.76
N ASP A 672 -3.81 -4.45 -27.94
CA ASP A 672 -2.64 -3.86 -28.63
C ASP A 672 -1.48 -4.84 -28.82
N VAL A 673 -1.80 -6.11 -29.12
CA VAL A 673 -0.79 -7.15 -29.42
C VAL A 673 -0.65 -7.36 -30.91
N LYS A 674 0.56 -7.23 -31.42
CA LYS A 674 0.90 -7.56 -32.81
C LYS A 674 1.02 -9.07 -32.93
N GLY A 675 0.11 -9.67 -33.70
CA GLY A 675 0.01 -11.13 -33.85
C GLY A 675 0.41 -11.66 -35.21
N PRO A 676 0.16 -12.95 -35.45
CA PRO A 676 -0.66 -13.88 -34.68
C PRO A 676 -0.06 -14.27 -33.34
N ALA A 677 -0.93 -14.63 -32.37
CA ALA A 677 -0.54 -15.15 -31.06
C ALA A 677 -1.25 -16.49 -30.80
N PHE A 678 -0.53 -17.44 -30.28
CA PHE A 678 -1.02 -18.77 -29.94
C PHE A 678 -0.91 -18.98 -28.43
N ALA A 679 -1.91 -19.60 -27.83
CA ALA A 679 -1.95 -19.78 -26.40
C ALA A 679 -2.54 -21.14 -26.03
N PHE A 680 -2.30 -21.54 -24.80
CA PHE A 680 -3.01 -22.65 -24.17
C PHE A 680 -3.35 -22.30 -22.72
N THR A 681 -4.44 -22.86 -22.22
CA THR A 681 -4.85 -22.77 -20.81
C THR A 681 -5.11 -24.18 -20.29
N VAL A 682 -4.40 -24.59 -19.24
CA VAL A 682 -4.57 -25.87 -18.55
C VAL A 682 -5.32 -25.67 -17.25
N HIS A 683 -6.46 -26.36 -17.09
CA HIS A 683 -7.28 -26.37 -15.89
C HIS A 683 -6.77 -27.46 -14.94
N VAL A 684 -5.80 -27.12 -14.09
CA VAL A 684 -5.05 -28.07 -13.26
C VAL A 684 -5.97 -28.89 -12.33
N ALA A 685 -6.98 -28.25 -11.77
CA ALA A 685 -7.95 -28.89 -10.88
C ALA A 685 -8.87 -29.90 -11.60
N ASN A 686 -9.10 -29.72 -12.90
CA ASN A 686 -9.99 -30.57 -13.70
C ASN A 686 -9.34 -31.91 -14.08
N VAL A 687 -8.02 -32.06 -13.92
CA VAL A 687 -7.36 -33.32 -14.17
C VAL A 687 -7.76 -34.35 -13.10
N PRO A 688 -8.38 -35.46 -13.46
CA PRO A 688 -8.86 -36.42 -12.47
C PRO A 688 -7.69 -37.05 -11.68
N LEU A 689 -7.96 -37.35 -10.41
CA LEU A 689 -6.97 -38.06 -9.59
C LEU A 689 -6.77 -39.50 -10.11
N PRO A 690 -5.54 -40.02 -10.06
CA PRO A 690 -5.29 -41.40 -10.48
C PRO A 690 -6.05 -42.37 -9.56
N LYS A 691 -6.69 -43.38 -10.14
CA LYS A 691 -7.41 -44.42 -9.40
C LYS A 691 -6.46 -45.30 -8.58
N VAL A 692 -5.22 -45.43 -9.07
CA VAL A 692 -4.16 -46.25 -8.42
C VAL A 692 -3.47 -45.37 -7.38
N LYS A 693 -3.46 -45.82 -6.14
CA LYS A 693 -2.88 -45.09 -4.98
C LYS A 693 -1.36 -45.24 -4.84
N THR A 694 -0.75 -46.11 -5.62
CA THR A 694 0.70 -46.35 -5.56
C THR A 694 1.43 -45.76 -6.75
N PRO A 695 2.69 -45.28 -6.62
CA PRO A 695 3.50 -44.84 -7.74
C PRO A 695 4.01 -45.97 -8.64
N THR A 696 3.69 -47.19 -8.30
CA THR A 696 4.17 -48.40 -9.04
C THR A 696 3.53 -48.42 -10.43
N ARG A 697 4.37 -48.42 -11.46
CA ARG A 697 3.94 -48.64 -12.83
C ARG A 697 3.79 -50.13 -13.10
N PRO A 698 2.86 -50.53 -14.00
CA PRO A 698 2.81 -51.93 -14.46
C PRO A 698 4.11 -52.34 -15.13
N ALA A 699 4.40 -53.61 -15.08
CA ALA A 699 5.57 -54.14 -15.78
C ALA A 699 5.50 -53.82 -17.30
N LEU A 700 6.62 -53.47 -17.87
CA LEU A 700 6.72 -53.23 -19.31
C LEU A 700 6.47 -54.53 -20.05
N ASN A 701 5.49 -54.52 -20.97
CA ASN A 701 5.16 -55.68 -21.79
C ASN A 701 5.67 -55.46 -23.21
N LEU A 702 6.92 -55.85 -23.43
CA LEU A 702 7.55 -55.81 -24.73
C LEU A 702 7.28 -57.12 -25.49
N SER A 703 7.18 -57.04 -26.83
CA SER A 703 7.15 -58.19 -27.71
C SER A 703 8.53 -58.31 -28.33
N ASP A 704 9.04 -59.53 -28.36
CA ASP A 704 10.30 -59.89 -29.07
C ASP A 704 10.13 -59.99 -30.59
N LEU A 705 8.85 -59.89 -31.05
CA LEU A 705 8.53 -60.01 -32.48
C LEU A 705 8.60 -58.61 -33.14
N GLN A 706 9.08 -58.60 -34.41
CA GLN A 706 9.22 -57.37 -35.17
C GLN A 706 7.86 -56.76 -35.54
N ALA A 707 7.70 -55.45 -35.24
CA ALA A 707 6.54 -54.70 -35.67
C ALA A 707 6.56 -54.39 -37.18
N VAL A 708 5.37 -54.26 -37.77
CA VAL A 708 5.18 -53.93 -39.18
C VAL A 708 4.41 -52.61 -39.28
N GLU A 709 4.88 -51.66 -40.06
CA GLU A 709 4.16 -50.42 -40.36
C GLU A 709 3.48 -50.48 -41.73
N ARG A 710 2.25 -49.95 -41.80
CA ARG A 710 1.46 -49.84 -43.03
C ARG A 710 0.85 -48.44 -43.12
N ASP A 711 1.02 -47.87 -44.31
CA ASP A 711 0.50 -46.56 -44.66
C ASP A 711 -0.83 -46.69 -45.40
N PHE A 712 -1.74 -45.81 -45.08
CA PHE A 712 -3.05 -45.67 -45.73
C PHE A 712 -3.34 -44.19 -45.99
N ALA A 713 -3.77 -43.86 -47.20
CA ALA A 713 -4.30 -42.55 -47.49
C ALA A 713 -5.80 -42.61 -47.76
N PHE A 714 -6.60 -41.83 -47.05
CA PHE A 714 -8.05 -41.82 -47.20
C PHE A 714 -8.52 -40.49 -47.79
N VAL A 715 -9.33 -40.53 -48.81
CA VAL A 715 -10.08 -39.39 -49.34
C VAL A 715 -11.40 -39.31 -48.54
N VAL A 716 -11.54 -38.18 -47.87
CA VAL A 716 -12.71 -37.89 -46.99
C VAL A 716 -13.24 -36.51 -47.27
N ASP A 717 -14.44 -36.21 -46.78
CA ASP A 717 -14.95 -34.84 -46.76
C ASP A 717 -14.07 -33.90 -45.95
N ALA A 718 -13.90 -32.66 -46.40
CA ALA A 718 -13.02 -31.67 -45.76
C ALA A 718 -13.38 -31.48 -44.29
N GLY A 719 -14.65 -31.60 -43.88
CA GLY A 719 -15.11 -31.49 -42.51
C GLY A 719 -14.79 -32.70 -41.59
N VAL A 720 -14.33 -33.83 -42.15
CA VAL A 720 -13.97 -35.00 -41.35
C VAL A 720 -12.72 -34.74 -40.55
N GLU A 721 -12.81 -34.94 -39.25
CA GLU A 721 -11.65 -34.75 -38.34
C GLU A 721 -10.68 -35.93 -38.45
N ALA A 722 -9.37 -35.62 -38.46
CA ALA A 722 -8.33 -36.66 -38.56
C ALA A 722 -8.40 -37.67 -37.39
N LEU A 723 -8.81 -37.20 -36.19
CA LEU A 723 -9.02 -38.06 -35.03
C LEU A 723 -10.10 -39.15 -35.25
N THR A 724 -11.12 -38.89 -36.04
CA THR A 724 -12.16 -39.87 -36.39
C THR A 724 -11.53 -41.04 -37.22
N ILE A 725 -10.64 -40.69 -38.15
CA ILE A 725 -9.90 -41.69 -38.95
C ILE A 725 -8.98 -42.52 -38.05
N VAL A 726 -8.18 -41.84 -37.20
CA VAL A 726 -7.28 -42.50 -36.24
C VAL A 726 -7.99 -43.43 -35.30
N ASN A 727 -9.10 -42.98 -34.68
CA ASN A 727 -9.89 -43.80 -33.77
C ASN A 727 -10.53 -45.04 -34.47
N ALA A 728 -11.04 -44.84 -35.70
CA ALA A 728 -11.60 -45.92 -36.48
C ALA A 728 -10.53 -46.97 -36.86
N ALA A 729 -9.38 -46.51 -37.31
CA ALA A 729 -8.22 -47.38 -37.65
C ALA A 729 -7.70 -48.10 -36.41
N GLN A 730 -7.48 -47.40 -35.30
CA GLN A 730 -7.03 -47.96 -34.02
C GLN A 730 -7.99 -49.04 -33.49
N GLY A 731 -9.28 -48.81 -33.67
CA GLY A 731 -10.35 -49.72 -33.24
C GLY A 731 -10.57 -50.93 -34.19
N ALA A 732 -9.85 -51.04 -35.31
CA ALA A 732 -10.05 -52.12 -36.28
C ALA A 732 -9.55 -53.49 -35.77
N ASP A 733 -8.40 -53.48 -35.06
CA ASP A 733 -7.88 -54.70 -34.43
C ASP A 733 -7.08 -54.30 -33.16
N LYS A 734 -7.71 -54.37 -32.02
CA LYS A 734 -7.13 -53.97 -30.72
C LYS A 734 -5.96 -54.87 -30.25
N ALA A 735 -5.86 -56.07 -30.78
CA ALA A 735 -4.80 -57.02 -30.41
C ALA A 735 -3.47 -56.75 -31.18
N LEU A 736 -3.59 -56.32 -32.43
CA LEU A 736 -2.44 -56.16 -33.32
C LEU A 736 -2.07 -54.71 -33.55
N ILE A 737 -3.03 -53.75 -33.56
CA ILE A 737 -2.70 -52.32 -33.83
C ILE A 737 -2.24 -51.67 -32.53
N GLU A 738 -0.93 -51.40 -32.46
CA GLU A 738 -0.30 -50.75 -31.34
C GLU A 738 -0.52 -49.25 -31.35
N SER A 739 -0.34 -48.60 -32.50
CA SER A 739 -0.55 -47.16 -32.67
C SER A 739 -0.95 -46.80 -34.09
N VAL A 740 -1.69 -45.69 -34.20
CA VAL A 740 -2.01 -45.05 -35.49
C VAL A 740 -1.63 -43.58 -35.40
N ARG A 741 -0.89 -43.07 -36.39
CA ARG A 741 -0.50 -41.66 -36.46
C ARG A 741 -0.85 -41.06 -37.81
N VAL A 742 -1.25 -39.80 -37.83
CA VAL A 742 -1.36 -39.03 -39.07
C VAL A 742 0.05 -38.51 -39.41
N PHE A 743 0.48 -38.67 -40.65
CA PHE A 743 1.76 -38.16 -41.09
C PHE A 743 1.66 -37.16 -42.23
N ASP A 744 0.52 -37.16 -43.00
CA ASP A 744 0.30 -36.20 -44.06
C ASP A 744 -1.17 -35.84 -44.21
N GLN A 745 -1.44 -34.59 -44.59
CA GLN A 745 -2.76 -34.13 -45.00
C GLN A 745 -2.65 -33.25 -46.25
N PHE A 746 -3.33 -33.66 -47.30
CA PHE A 746 -3.46 -32.86 -48.52
C PHE A 746 -4.86 -32.27 -48.65
N ALA A 747 -4.98 -30.97 -48.51
CA ALA A 747 -6.25 -30.22 -48.43
C ALA A 747 -6.15 -28.86 -49.19
N GLY A 748 -7.28 -28.23 -49.41
CA GLY A 748 -7.41 -26.95 -50.12
C GLY A 748 -7.58 -27.11 -51.63
N ASP A 749 -7.52 -25.99 -52.38
CA ASP A 749 -7.90 -25.93 -53.79
C ASP A 749 -7.23 -26.97 -54.66
N LYS A 750 -5.95 -27.24 -54.43
CA LYS A 750 -5.19 -28.24 -55.20
C LYS A 750 -5.68 -29.67 -54.88
N ALA A 751 -6.07 -29.94 -53.67
CA ALA A 751 -6.63 -31.21 -53.26
C ALA A 751 -8.05 -31.42 -53.83
N GLU A 752 -8.85 -30.40 -53.79
CA GLU A 752 -10.21 -30.42 -54.37
C GLU A 752 -10.18 -30.60 -55.89
N ALA A 753 -9.23 -29.98 -56.60
CA ALA A 753 -9.05 -30.16 -58.03
C ALA A 753 -8.73 -31.62 -58.41
N GLN A 754 -8.07 -32.37 -57.51
CA GLN A 754 -7.68 -33.78 -57.78
C GLN A 754 -8.73 -34.81 -57.26
N MET A 755 -9.43 -34.47 -56.21
CA MET A 755 -10.27 -35.43 -55.47
C MET A 755 -11.78 -35.05 -55.45
N GLY A 756 -12.11 -33.91 -56.00
CA GLY A 756 -13.50 -33.36 -56.01
C GLY A 756 -13.66 -32.28 -54.94
N ALA A 757 -14.61 -31.34 -55.22
CA ALA A 757 -14.93 -30.24 -54.33
C ALA A 757 -15.31 -30.70 -52.90
N GLY A 758 -14.79 -30.03 -51.89
CA GLY A 758 -15.01 -30.31 -50.47
C GLY A 758 -14.35 -31.59 -49.99
N LYS A 759 -13.34 -32.14 -50.70
CA LYS A 759 -12.60 -33.35 -50.33
C LYS A 759 -11.16 -33.00 -49.89
N LYS A 760 -10.62 -33.85 -48.99
CA LYS A 760 -9.22 -33.84 -48.59
C LYS A 760 -8.70 -35.27 -48.45
N SER A 761 -7.40 -35.45 -48.59
CA SER A 761 -6.72 -36.73 -48.30
C SER A 761 -6.04 -36.62 -46.92
N VAL A 762 -6.19 -37.68 -46.11
CA VAL A 762 -5.49 -37.79 -44.83
C VAL A 762 -4.73 -39.12 -44.85
N ALA A 763 -3.41 -39.04 -44.68
CA ALA A 763 -2.56 -40.22 -44.65
C ALA A 763 -2.17 -40.61 -43.21
N ILE A 764 -2.32 -41.89 -42.91
CA ILE A 764 -2.02 -42.48 -41.59
C ILE A 764 -1.05 -43.62 -41.72
N THR A 765 -0.17 -43.77 -40.75
CA THR A 765 0.63 -45.00 -40.53
C THR A 765 0.02 -45.79 -39.39
N ALA A 766 -0.30 -47.07 -39.62
CA ALA A 766 -0.70 -48.00 -38.56
C ALA A 766 0.48 -48.93 -38.25
N ARG A 767 0.90 -48.99 -36.98
CA ARG A 767 1.91 -49.86 -36.46
C ARG A 767 1.26 -51.13 -35.91
N LEU A 768 1.58 -52.29 -36.51
CA LEU A 768 1.09 -53.61 -36.15
C LEU A 768 2.13 -54.30 -35.30
N GLN A 769 1.84 -54.64 -34.05
CA GLN A 769 2.73 -55.32 -33.13
C GLN A 769 2.24 -56.74 -32.87
N PRO A 770 2.82 -57.77 -33.51
CA PRO A 770 2.49 -59.14 -33.16
C PRO A 770 2.95 -59.48 -31.74
N ARG A 771 2.22 -60.40 -31.06
CA ARG A 771 2.53 -60.83 -29.70
C ARG A 771 2.83 -62.31 -29.58
N ASP A 772 2.22 -63.15 -30.42
CA ASP A 772 2.31 -64.58 -30.33
C ASP A 772 3.10 -65.24 -31.50
N LYS A 773 3.06 -64.66 -32.68
CA LYS A 773 3.74 -65.14 -33.88
C LYS A 773 4.06 -64.02 -34.84
N THR A 774 5.07 -64.16 -35.66
CA THR A 774 5.35 -63.25 -36.75
C THR A 774 4.20 -63.21 -37.75
N LEU A 775 3.86 -61.95 -38.19
CA LEU A 775 2.76 -61.71 -39.14
C LEU A 775 3.17 -62.23 -40.55
N THR A 776 2.22 -62.95 -41.17
CA THR A 776 2.31 -63.28 -42.58
C THR A 776 1.69 -62.22 -43.45
N ASP A 777 2.01 -62.17 -44.76
CA ASP A 777 1.35 -61.21 -45.66
C ASP A 777 -0.19 -61.28 -45.57
N LYS A 778 -0.73 -62.48 -45.48
CA LYS A 778 -2.18 -62.75 -45.31
C LYS A 778 -2.74 -62.13 -43.99
N ASP A 779 -1.98 -62.18 -42.90
CA ASP A 779 -2.41 -61.58 -41.61
C ASP A 779 -2.42 -60.03 -41.75
N ILE A 780 -1.40 -59.46 -42.43
CA ILE A 780 -1.25 -58.06 -42.68
C ILE A 780 -2.39 -57.51 -43.55
N GLU A 781 -2.66 -58.19 -44.70
CA GLU A 781 -3.75 -57.86 -45.62
C GLU A 781 -5.13 -57.89 -44.92
N ALA A 782 -5.35 -58.90 -44.05
CA ALA A 782 -6.59 -59.02 -43.29
C ALA A 782 -6.81 -57.86 -42.33
N VAL A 783 -5.75 -57.39 -41.66
CA VAL A 783 -5.84 -56.22 -40.79
C VAL A 783 -6.00 -54.94 -41.61
N ALA A 784 -5.28 -54.80 -42.74
CA ALA A 784 -5.43 -53.68 -43.64
C ALA A 784 -6.86 -53.55 -44.16
N ALA A 785 -7.52 -54.66 -44.56
CA ALA A 785 -8.89 -54.66 -44.99
C ALA A 785 -9.88 -54.23 -43.87
N LYS A 786 -9.60 -54.65 -42.60
CA LYS A 786 -10.39 -54.18 -41.42
C LYS A 786 -10.22 -52.68 -41.19
N ILE A 787 -9.00 -52.15 -41.33
CA ILE A 787 -8.75 -50.69 -41.19
C ILE A 787 -9.56 -49.92 -42.23
N VAL A 788 -9.44 -50.31 -43.50
CA VAL A 788 -10.16 -49.66 -44.61
C VAL A 788 -11.66 -49.70 -44.41
N ASP A 789 -12.23 -50.86 -44.08
CA ASP A 789 -13.69 -51.02 -43.79
C ASP A 789 -14.15 -50.15 -42.61
N LYS A 790 -13.40 -50.14 -41.50
CA LYS A 790 -13.74 -49.36 -40.31
C LYS A 790 -13.68 -47.85 -40.57
N VAL A 791 -12.63 -47.37 -41.26
CA VAL A 791 -12.51 -45.96 -41.61
C VAL A 791 -13.61 -45.55 -42.59
N ALA A 792 -13.87 -46.37 -43.61
CA ALA A 792 -14.97 -46.09 -44.55
C ALA A 792 -16.31 -45.99 -43.85
N LYS A 793 -16.65 -46.91 -42.92
CA LYS A 793 -17.87 -46.85 -42.12
C LYS A 793 -17.97 -45.63 -41.22
N ALA A 794 -16.86 -45.22 -40.66
CA ALA A 794 -16.83 -44.07 -39.72
C ALA A 794 -16.87 -42.70 -40.41
N THR A 795 -16.36 -42.58 -41.61
CA THR A 795 -16.09 -41.27 -42.27
C THR A 795 -16.75 -41.17 -43.65
N GLY A 796 -17.30 -42.24 -44.22
CA GLY A 796 -17.73 -42.27 -45.62
C GLY A 796 -16.59 -42.19 -46.62
N GLY A 797 -15.33 -42.18 -46.15
CA GLY A 797 -14.17 -42.01 -46.98
C GLY A 797 -13.72 -43.26 -47.76
N THR A 798 -12.95 -43.09 -48.78
CA THR A 798 -12.38 -44.18 -49.61
C THR A 798 -10.86 -44.16 -49.55
N LEU A 799 -10.27 -45.39 -49.63
CA LEU A 799 -8.84 -45.48 -49.75
C LEU A 799 -8.38 -44.83 -51.09
N ARG A 800 -7.37 -43.95 -50.99
CA ARG A 800 -6.74 -43.32 -52.15
C ARG A 800 -5.85 -44.41 -52.83
N SER A 801 -6.15 -44.70 -54.09
CA SER A 801 -5.38 -45.58 -54.91
C SER A 801 -4.06 -44.94 -55.37
#